data_c0eebdadc408ce2196c67a19a2a70579
#
_entry.id   c0eebdadc408ce2196c67a19a2a70579
#
_cell.length_a   1.000
_cell.length_b   1.000
_cell.length_c   1.000
_cell.angle_alpha   90.00
_cell.angle_beta   90.00
_cell.angle_gamma   90.00
#
_symmetry.space_group_name_H-M   'P 1'
#
loop_
_entity.id
_entity.type
_entity.pdbx_description
1 polymer ?
#
loop_
_entity_poly.entity_id
_entity_poly.type
_entity_poly.pdbx_seq_one_letter_code
_entity_poly.pdbx_strand_id
1 'polypeptide(L)'
;MSKEHGQKILRKDNIPYLLSWVLLIFAYTLTIFFISRKITCFLDADMSSELLLAKILSGSNGIITTRWDYSSEIRILYIQIITSFLFRFIKSWHTVRVLSTAIHIAIMLFSYYCLCRSLKIERAFPLTASILALPISYEYITYYLMGMYYLPFITVMFFFLALFFDYCGRDGKRDKKKTAGEITAYVIAFLSGLGGYRMILLFFFPLFLILFFPVMRDLLKGGEDKGHLRRFRFGVIFFISVLCGLILYVFVLSKVFTVQQFDHFFFMPFDSSVLDFNINAFIDNLGYTTGPLMFSGIMKNIGFGAVICLAAFSLFNIPKKEEREESRILTYLFICSVCLFTLVQLFIVRDTVERYISPVVILLVPVCTNNICKAEYKRKRIIAAASVVLVFLKLAGEVTFYRDYKDLDFTGPYREVALYLQENDIGYGYSTFWNGNIITELTDGEVEMYHWESPESMDVSDPSSLRDWLQEKSHLEAFPEGKIAVILGEEELPFTSLAHALEQKEPDLVSDYLYVYVFESNDALVNSSAEYDLDYFYDGTYLVDGYDEDGVRYLYEQGYSYGPMIDLPGGSYRLTITGDGLDDISFMPTAGKGAYVSDAMEVSRDNNTAVYEFCFEYYSDDVEFVIINEGNGTVRLDSVALVKTA
;
A
#
# COMPACT_ATOMS: atom_id res chain seq x y z
N MET A 1 42.19 -11.90 36.90
CA MET A 1 40.89 -12.25 36.22
C MET A 1 40.70 -11.68 34.81
N SER A 2 41.34 -10.57 34.39
CA SER A 2 41.13 -9.97 33.06
C SER A 2 41.88 -10.65 31.89
N LYS A 3 43.04 -11.23 32.11
CA LYS A 3 43.83 -11.90 31.03
C LYS A 3 43.31 -13.28 30.62
N GLU A 4 42.72 -14.04 31.52
CA GLU A 4 42.11 -15.35 31.20
C GLU A 4 40.80 -15.22 30.41
N HIS A 5 40.02 -14.13 30.61
CA HIS A 5 38.80 -13.86 29.88
C HIS A 5 39.12 -13.49 28.40
N GLY A 6 40.17 -12.71 28.18
CA GLY A 6 40.61 -12.33 26.83
C GLY A 6 41.16 -13.51 26.00
N GLN A 7 41.86 -14.46 26.64
CA GLN A 7 42.41 -15.64 25.96
C GLN A 7 41.32 -16.68 25.60
N LYS A 8 40.19 -16.73 26.32
CA LYS A 8 39.04 -17.59 25.96
C LYS A 8 38.30 -17.12 24.70
N ILE A 9 38.33 -15.80 24.40
CA ILE A 9 37.67 -15.21 23.23
C ILE A 9 38.41 -15.54 21.92
N LEU A 10 39.73 -15.65 21.97
CA LEU A 10 40.60 -15.88 20.80
C LEU A 10 40.93 -17.37 20.51
N ARG A 11 40.15 -18.34 21.02
CA ARG A 11 40.27 -19.73 20.55
C ARG A 11 39.98 -19.80 19.06
N LYS A 12 40.80 -20.51 18.25
CA LYS A 12 40.64 -20.66 16.80
C LYS A 12 39.20 -21.02 16.37
N ASP A 13 38.47 -21.73 17.19
CA ASP A 13 37.08 -22.15 16.94
C ASP A 13 36.05 -21.00 17.10
N ASN A 14 36.40 -19.88 17.74
CA ASN A 14 35.51 -18.73 17.94
C ASN A 14 35.72 -17.63 16.89
N ILE A 15 36.79 -17.67 16.11
CA ILE A 15 37.11 -16.64 15.10
C ILE A 15 36.00 -16.54 14.03
N PRO A 16 35.50 -17.64 13.42
CA PRO A 16 34.41 -17.56 12.45
C PRO A 16 33.13 -16.98 13.02
N TYR A 17 32.83 -17.28 14.27
CA TYR A 17 31.64 -16.75 14.97
C TYR A 17 31.79 -15.24 15.23
N LEU A 18 32.96 -14.77 15.63
CA LEU A 18 33.22 -13.34 15.82
C LEU A 18 33.14 -12.59 14.48
N LEU A 19 33.72 -13.15 13.43
CA LEU A 19 33.64 -12.58 12.08
C LEU A 19 32.21 -12.47 11.59
N SER A 20 31.34 -13.44 11.90
CA SER A 20 29.92 -13.38 11.51
C SER A 20 29.16 -12.27 12.25
N TRP A 21 29.53 -11.93 13.50
CA TRP A 21 28.99 -10.76 14.19
C TRP A 21 29.45 -9.44 13.58
N VAL A 22 30.75 -9.35 13.21
CA VAL A 22 31.28 -8.17 12.50
C VAL A 22 30.52 -7.98 11.17
N LEU A 23 30.27 -9.08 10.46
CA LEU A 23 29.52 -9.05 9.21
C LEU A 23 28.07 -8.58 9.42
N LEU A 24 27.38 -9.05 10.46
CA LEU A 24 26.02 -8.62 10.78
C LEU A 24 25.96 -7.13 11.11
N ILE A 25 26.89 -6.66 11.95
CA ILE A 25 26.96 -5.23 12.30
C ILE A 25 27.24 -4.39 11.06
N PHE A 26 28.17 -4.83 10.22
CA PHE A 26 28.47 -4.16 8.96
C PHE A 26 27.27 -4.13 8.02
N ALA A 27 26.59 -5.26 7.81
CA ALA A 27 25.39 -5.35 6.96
C ALA A 27 24.29 -4.43 7.46
N TYR A 28 23.97 -4.47 8.75
CA TYR A 28 22.97 -3.60 9.36
C TYR A 28 23.33 -2.11 9.21
N THR A 29 24.57 -1.75 9.51
CA THR A 29 25.01 -0.34 9.42
C THR A 29 24.99 0.16 7.98
N LEU A 30 25.45 -0.67 7.03
CA LEU A 30 25.42 -0.34 5.60
C LEU A 30 23.99 -0.10 5.10
N THR A 31 23.06 -0.96 5.46
CA THR A 31 21.65 -0.85 5.08
C THR A 31 21.02 0.42 5.67
N ILE A 32 21.24 0.70 6.96
CA ILE A 32 20.72 1.94 7.58
C ILE A 32 21.35 3.18 6.95
N PHE A 33 22.65 3.15 6.65
CA PHE A 33 23.31 4.25 5.94
C PHE A 33 22.69 4.47 4.56
N PHE A 34 22.45 3.41 3.79
CA PHE A 34 21.77 3.51 2.49
C PHE A 34 20.36 4.11 2.64
N ILE A 35 19.55 3.57 3.55
CA ILE A 35 18.20 4.06 3.83
C ILE A 35 18.24 5.54 4.21
N SER A 36 19.14 5.95 5.11
CA SER A 36 19.24 7.35 5.53
C SER A 36 19.57 8.33 4.41
N ARG A 37 20.19 7.85 3.32
CA ARG A 37 20.56 8.67 2.16
C ARG A 37 19.54 8.64 1.04
N LYS A 38 18.75 7.56 0.96
CA LYS A 38 17.96 7.27 -0.23
C LYS A 38 16.45 7.15 0.03
N ILE A 39 16.02 7.06 1.27
CA ILE A 39 14.62 6.81 1.57
C ILE A 39 13.68 7.86 0.98
N THR A 40 14.08 9.13 0.99
CA THR A 40 13.32 10.23 0.38
C THR A 40 13.32 10.23 -1.15
N CYS A 41 14.17 9.41 -1.78
CA CYS A 41 14.18 9.23 -3.22
C CYS A 41 13.25 8.10 -3.70
N PHE A 42 12.68 7.31 -2.77
CA PHE A 42 11.88 6.12 -3.02
C PHE A 42 10.53 6.16 -2.28
N LEU A 43 10.08 7.33 -1.86
CA LEU A 43 8.76 7.47 -1.23
C LEU A 43 7.67 7.16 -2.25
N ASP A 44 6.62 6.53 -1.76
CA ASP A 44 5.33 6.40 -2.44
C ASP A 44 4.19 6.88 -1.52
N ALA A 45 2.99 7.02 -2.07
CA ALA A 45 1.82 7.51 -1.34
C ALA A 45 1.46 6.62 -0.15
N ASP A 46 1.58 5.29 -0.30
CA ASP A 46 1.34 4.33 0.76
C ASP A 46 2.34 4.51 1.92
N MET A 47 3.65 4.63 1.62
CA MET A 47 4.68 4.86 2.65
C MET A 47 4.41 6.13 3.43
N SER A 48 4.05 7.19 2.74
CA SER A 48 3.79 8.50 3.34
C SER A 48 2.52 8.48 4.18
N SER A 49 1.47 7.78 3.74
CA SER A 49 0.23 7.59 4.53
C SER A 49 0.49 6.93 5.88
N GLU A 50 1.37 5.94 5.94
CA GLU A 50 1.73 5.29 7.21
C GLU A 50 2.45 6.25 8.16
N LEU A 51 3.22 7.18 7.64
CA LEU A 51 3.93 8.18 8.44
C LEU A 51 2.97 9.28 8.93
N LEU A 52 2.04 9.72 8.07
CA LEU A 52 0.95 10.64 8.44
C LEU A 52 0.11 10.06 9.59
N LEU A 53 -0.37 8.81 9.43
CA LEU A 53 -1.10 8.13 10.50
C LEU A 53 -0.30 8.11 11.81
N ALA A 54 1.00 7.78 11.75
CA ALA A 54 1.84 7.78 12.95
C ALA A 54 1.98 9.17 13.56
N LYS A 55 2.01 10.22 12.75
CA LYS A 55 2.01 11.63 13.22
C LYS A 55 0.73 11.97 13.95
N ILE A 56 -0.45 11.64 13.39
CA ILE A 56 -1.75 11.84 14.03
C ILE A 56 -1.82 11.07 15.36
N LEU A 57 -1.37 9.82 15.37
CA LEU A 57 -1.34 8.98 16.57
C LEU A 57 -0.39 9.53 17.65
N SER A 58 0.64 10.29 17.29
CA SER A 58 1.56 10.89 18.26
C SER A 58 0.88 11.86 19.22
N GLY A 59 -0.20 12.49 18.77
CA GLY A 59 -1.07 13.37 19.57
C GLY A 59 -2.10 12.64 20.45
N SER A 60 -2.17 11.30 20.37
CA SER A 60 -3.15 10.48 21.07
C SER A 60 -2.50 9.30 21.81
N ASN A 61 -3.12 8.12 21.83
CA ASN A 61 -2.61 6.92 22.51
C ASN A 61 -1.44 6.22 21.77
N GLY A 62 -1.15 6.58 20.52
CA GLY A 62 -0.09 6.01 19.70
C GLY A 62 -0.38 4.66 19.05
N ILE A 63 -1.61 4.15 19.14
CA ILE A 63 -1.97 2.80 18.66
C ILE A 63 -3.07 2.87 17.60
N ILE A 64 -4.17 3.55 17.89
CA ILE A 64 -5.36 3.60 17.04
C ILE A 64 -6.13 4.91 17.26
N THR A 65 -6.78 5.42 16.22
CA THR A 65 -7.57 6.65 16.26
C THR A 65 -8.81 6.55 15.37
N THR A 66 -9.87 7.26 15.73
CA THR A 66 -11.06 7.42 14.87
C THR A 66 -10.95 8.61 13.92
N ARG A 67 -9.85 9.38 13.97
CA ARG A 67 -9.58 10.52 13.09
C ARG A 67 -9.04 10.13 11.72
N TRP A 68 -8.79 8.85 11.47
CA TRP A 68 -8.20 8.32 10.25
C TRP A 68 -9.11 7.31 9.60
N ASP A 69 -9.27 7.39 8.30
CA ASP A 69 -9.92 6.37 7.50
C ASP A 69 -8.90 5.32 7.06
N TYR A 70 -9.07 4.11 7.60
CA TYR A 70 -8.13 3.01 7.37
C TYR A 70 -8.41 2.33 6.02
N SER A 71 -7.36 1.79 5.41
CA SER A 71 -7.50 0.86 4.30
C SER A 71 -8.09 -0.49 4.76
N SER A 72 -7.69 -1.59 4.14
CA SER A 72 -8.21 -2.94 4.43
C SER A 72 -7.89 -3.50 5.82
N GLU A 73 -7.09 -2.83 6.65
CA GLU A 73 -6.60 -3.34 7.93
C GLU A 73 -6.44 -2.24 8.99
N ILE A 74 -6.78 -2.56 10.24
CA ILE A 74 -6.42 -1.73 11.38
C ILE A 74 -4.98 -2.05 11.80
N ARG A 75 -4.15 -1.03 11.94
CA ARG A 75 -2.70 -1.13 12.19
C ARG A 75 -2.36 -1.32 13.68
N ILE A 76 -2.69 -2.48 14.30
CA ILE A 76 -2.51 -2.70 15.75
C ILE A 76 -1.09 -3.16 16.11
N LEU A 77 -0.62 -4.28 15.56
CA LEU A 77 0.76 -4.74 15.72
C LEU A 77 1.61 -4.27 14.54
N TYR A 78 1.79 -2.98 14.46
CA TYR A 78 2.36 -2.39 13.25
C TYR A 78 3.39 -1.29 13.58
N ILE A 79 3.89 -0.61 12.56
CA ILE A 79 4.96 0.39 12.69
C ILE A 79 4.58 1.61 13.53
N GLN A 80 3.29 1.97 13.57
CA GLN A 80 2.78 3.18 14.21
C GLN A 80 3.19 3.28 15.68
N ILE A 81 3.25 2.17 16.41
CA ILE A 81 3.59 2.18 17.85
C ILE A 81 4.94 2.88 18.10
N ILE A 82 5.96 2.53 17.32
CA ILE A 82 7.31 3.09 17.47
C ILE A 82 7.39 4.45 16.79
N THR A 83 6.83 4.56 15.59
CA THR A 83 6.91 5.77 14.77
C THR A 83 6.18 6.94 15.45
N SER A 84 4.97 6.71 15.98
CA SER A 84 4.23 7.74 16.72
C SER A 84 4.94 8.16 18.02
N PHE A 85 5.60 7.20 18.70
CA PHE A 85 6.41 7.52 19.88
C PHE A 85 7.59 8.43 19.51
N LEU A 86 8.28 8.19 18.40
CA LEU A 86 9.37 9.02 17.92
C LEU A 86 8.91 10.43 17.56
N PHE A 87 7.76 10.60 16.94
CA PHE A 87 7.20 11.91 16.63
C PHE A 87 6.92 12.80 17.84
N ARG A 88 6.79 12.25 19.04
CA ARG A 88 6.64 13.04 20.26
C ARG A 88 7.89 13.82 20.64
N PHE A 89 9.06 13.43 20.11
CA PHE A 89 10.36 14.01 20.46
C PHE A 89 11.11 14.59 19.26
N ILE A 90 10.79 14.16 18.05
CA ILE A 90 11.52 14.48 16.82
C ILE A 90 10.56 15.14 15.83
N LYS A 91 10.93 16.32 15.34
CA LYS A 91 10.12 17.08 14.39
C LYS A 91 10.36 16.64 12.94
N SER A 92 11.62 16.37 12.57
CA SER A 92 11.97 15.96 11.21
C SER A 92 11.43 14.58 10.88
N TRP A 93 10.55 14.51 9.88
CA TRP A 93 9.91 13.28 9.42
C TRP A 93 10.93 12.31 8.82
N HIS A 94 11.89 12.82 8.06
CA HIS A 94 13.01 12.03 7.57
C HIS A 94 13.75 11.30 8.72
N THR A 95 14.08 12.02 9.78
CA THR A 95 14.78 11.44 10.93
C THR A 95 13.92 10.39 11.64
N VAL A 96 12.62 10.66 11.82
CA VAL A 96 11.66 9.70 12.40
C VAL A 96 11.60 8.44 11.56
N ARG A 97 11.48 8.55 10.23
CA ARG A 97 11.43 7.42 9.32
C ARG A 97 12.69 6.56 9.42
N VAL A 98 13.88 7.16 9.31
CA VAL A 98 15.16 6.43 9.39
C VAL A 98 15.32 5.71 10.73
N LEU A 99 15.03 6.39 11.84
CA LEU A 99 15.13 5.78 13.17
C LEU A 99 14.08 4.69 13.38
N SER A 100 12.84 4.91 12.94
CA SER A 100 11.80 3.91 13.01
C SER A 100 12.20 2.64 12.24
N THR A 101 12.70 2.79 11.02
CA THR A 101 13.20 1.68 10.20
C THR A 101 14.33 0.93 10.91
N ALA A 102 15.33 1.66 11.43
CA ALA A 102 16.44 1.05 12.16
C ALA A 102 15.97 0.22 13.36
N ILE A 103 15.06 0.78 14.16
CA ILE A 103 14.50 0.08 15.32
C ILE A 103 13.72 -1.17 14.90
N HIS A 104 12.86 -1.07 13.87
CA HIS A 104 12.07 -2.22 13.41
C HIS A 104 12.94 -3.34 12.84
N ILE A 105 13.98 -3.03 12.08
CA ILE A 105 14.94 -4.03 11.61
C ILE A 105 15.64 -4.68 12.81
N ALA A 106 16.07 -3.92 13.81
CA ALA A 106 16.69 -4.47 15.03
C ALA A 106 15.72 -5.40 15.78
N ILE A 107 14.44 -5.04 15.91
CA ILE A 107 13.42 -5.88 16.55
C ILE A 107 13.17 -7.17 15.75
N MET A 108 13.10 -7.08 14.41
CA MET A 108 13.02 -8.27 13.55
C MET A 108 14.22 -9.19 13.76
N LEU A 109 15.44 -8.67 13.73
CA LEU A 109 16.65 -9.45 13.98
C LEU A 109 16.67 -10.05 15.38
N PHE A 110 16.19 -9.32 16.39
CA PHE A 110 16.04 -9.86 17.74
C PHE A 110 15.02 -10.98 17.81
N SER A 111 13.87 -10.85 17.14
CA SER A 111 12.87 -11.92 17.07
C SER A 111 13.43 -13.18 16.38
N TYR A 112 14.22 -13.01 15.34
CA TYR A 112 14.94 -14.08 14.68
C TYR A 112 16.00 -14.73 15.59
N TYR A 113 16.72 -13.93 16.39
CA TYR A 113 17.63 -14.46 17.43
C TYR A 113 16.88 -15.34 18.44
N CYS A 114 15.72 -14.89 18.93
CA CYS A 114 14.87 -15.68 19.82
C CYS A 114 14.47 -17.03 19.18
N LEU A 115 14.12 -17.01 17.88
CA LEU A 115 13.81 -18.23 17.14
C LEU A 115 15.04 -19.14 17.01
N CYS A 116 16.19 -18.62 16.63
CA CYS A 116 17.43 -19.39 16.55
C CYS A 116 17.81 -20.04 17.90
N ARG A 117 17.59 -19.31 19.01
CA ARG A 117 17.83 -19.81 20.37
C ARG A 117 16.84 -20.93 20.73
N SER A 118 15.57 -20.79 20.42
CA SER A 118 14.56 -21.82 20.69
C SER A 118 14.84 -23.11 19.92
N LEU A 119 15.38 -22.98 18.70
CA LEU A 119 15.82 -24.09 17.84
C LEU A 119 17.21 -24.65 18.20
N LYS A 120 17.93 -24.04 19.16
CA LYS A 120 19.32 -24.38 19.57
C LYS A 120 20.34 -24.25 18.43
N ILE A 121 20.19 -23.24 17.59
CA ILE A 121 21.05 -22.89 16.47
C ILE A 121 21.59 -21.47 16.55
N GLU A 122 21.66 -20.87 17.74
CA GLU A 122 22.06 -19.49 18.00
C GLU A 122 23.45 -19.12 17.46
N ARG A 123 24.34 -20.11 17.27
CA ARG A 123 25.65 -19.86 16.64
C ARG A 123 25.58 -19.51 15.16
N ALA A 124 24.50 -19.93 14.47
CA ALA A 124 24.29 -19.60 13.07
C ALA A 124 23.63 -18.22 12.90
N PHE A 125 23.01 -17.67 13.97
CA PHE A 125 22.26 -16.42 13.95
C PHE A 125 23.02 -15.29 13.28
N PRO A 126 24.25 -14.89 13.69
CA PRO A 126 24.84 -13.66 13.15
C PRO A 126 25.12 -13.75 11.66
N LEU A 127 25.48 -14.94 11.14
CA LEU A 127 25.70 -15.13 9.71
C LEU A 127 24.38 -15.07 8.92
N THR A 128 23.34 -15.74 9.37
CA THR A 128 22.07 -15.81 8.65
C THR A 128 21.21 -14.55 8.85
N ALA A 129 21.35 -13.88 9.98
CA ALA A 129 20.76 -12.57 10.25
C ALA A 129 21.34 -11.47 9.34
N SER A 130 22.63 -11.59 8.93
CA SER A 130 23.21 -10.65 7.96
C SER A 130 22.53 -10.73 6.58
N ILE A 131 21.95 -11.89 6.22
CA ILE A 131 21.16 -12.04 4.99
C ILE A 131 19.85 -11.24 5.11
N LEU A 132 19.20 -11.27 6.29
CA LEU A 132 17.97 -10.50 6.55
C LEU A 132 18.24 -8.99 6.67
N ALA A 133 19.43 -8.59 7.06
CA ALA A 133 19.83 -7.20 7.16
C ALA A 133 20.22 -6.58 5.81
N LEU A 134 20.48 -7.39 4.76
CA LEU A 134 20.85 -6.94 3.42
C LEU A 134 19.64 -6.94 2.47
N PRO A 135 19.58 -6.08 1.44
CA PRO A 135 18.50 -6.13 0.45
C PRO A 135 18.59 -7.45 -0.33
N ILE A 136 17.58 -8.29 -0.13
CA ILE A 136 17.46 -9.56 -0.85
C ILE A 136 17.02 -9.28 -2.29
N SER A 137 16.11 -8.34 -2.47
CA SER A 137 15.54 -7.90 -3.75
C SER A 137 15.18 -6.41 -3.68
N TYR A 138 14.78 -5.83 -4.82
CA TYR A 138 14.22 -4.49 -4.88
C TYR A 138 12.96 -4.38 -4.01
N GLU A 139 12.05 -5.35 -4.13
CA GLU A 139 10.83 -5.43 -3.32
C GLU A 139 11.14 -5.46 -1.82
N TYR A 140 12.17 -6.21 -1.43
CA TYR A 140 12.56 -6.32 -0.04
C TYR A 140 13.09 -5.01 0.53
N ILE A 141 13.96 -4.27 -0.20
CA ILE A 141 14.46 -3.00 0.31
C ILE A 141 13.35 -1.94 0.33
N THR A 142 12.54 -1.86 -0.70
CA THR A 142 11.52 -0.82 -0.84
C THR A 142 10.38 -1.05 0.14
N TYR A 143 9.71 -2.20 0.10
CA TYR A 143 8.49 -2.43 0.87
C TYR A 143 8.74 -2.98 2.28
N TYR A 144 9.87 -3.63 2.53
CA TYR A 144 10.17 -4.19 3.84
C TYR A 144 11.08 -3.30 4.66
N LEU A 145 12.18 -2.85 4.09
CA LEU A 145 13.13 -2.06 4.84
C LEU A 145 12.77 -0.58 4.85
N MET A 146 12.46 0.03 3.72
CA MET A 146 12.09 1.45 3.65
C MET A 146 10.62 1.69 4.04
N GLY A 147 9.68 0.98 3.41
CA GLY A 147 8.25 1.11 3.66
C GLY A 147 7.77 0.46 4.95
N MET A 148 8.52 -0.53 5.46
CA MET A 148 8.22 -1.28 6.69
C MET A 148 6.87 -2.03 6.69
N TYR A 149 6.16 -2.14 5.56
CA TYR A 149 4.79 -2.68 5.49
C TYR A 149 4.64 -4.09 6.05
N TYR A 150 5.60 -4.98 5.78
CA TYR A 150 5.53 -6.39 6.16
C TYR A 150 6.53 -6.77 7.25
N LEU A 151 7.41 -5.86 7.64
CA LEU A 151 8.41 -6.09 8.66
C LEU A 151 7.81 -6.49 10.02
N PRO A 152 6.70 -5.87 10.47
CA PRO A 152 6.01 -6.31 11.68
C PRO A 152 5.47 -7.73 11.58
N PHE A 153 4.94 -8.15 10.43
CA PHE A 153 4.44 -9.52 10.24
C PHE A 153 5.55 -10.56 10.38
N ILE A 154 6.71 -10.32 9.76
CA ILE A 154 7.88 -11.20 9.90
C ILE A 154 8.34 -11.27 11.36
N THR A 155 8.38 -10.13 12.03
CA THR A 155 8.73 -10.03 13.45
C THR A 155 7.80 -10.88 14.32
N VAL A 156 6.50 -10.76 14.09
CA VAL A 156 5.47 -11.55 14.79
C VAL A 156 5.64 -13.04 14.50
N MET A 157 5.85 -13.43 13.22
CA MET A 157 6.05 -14.83 12.84
C MET A 157 7.26 -15.45 13.54
N PHE A 158 8.41 -14.79 13.54
CA PHE A 158 9.62 -15.28 14.19
C PHE A 158 9.45 -15.36 15.71
N PHE A 159 8.86 -14.34 16.32
CA PHE A 159 8.67 -14.32 17.76
C PHE A 159 7.64 -15.36 18.22
N PHE A 160 6.54 -15.53 17.49
CA PHE A 160 5.56 -16.57 17.75
C PHE A 160 6.15 -17.98 17.64
N LEU A 161 6.92 -18.24 16.58
CA LEU A 161 7.63 -19.52 16.41
C LEU A 161 8.64 -19.76 17.53
N ALA A 162 9.36 -18.74 17.99
CA ALA A 162 10.26 -18.84 19.13
C ALA A 162 9.51 -19.29 20.40
N LEU A 163 8.38 -18.66 20.71
CA LEU A 163 7.53 -19.05 21.83
C LEU A 163 6.97 -20.47 21.67
N PHE A 164 6.52 -20.81 20.47
CA PHE A 164 6.02 -22.14 20.16
C PHE A 164 7.07 -23.22 20.43
N PHE A 165 8.28 -23.09 19.90
CA PHE A 165 9.34 -24.10 20.10
C PHE A 165 9.90 -24.12 21.53
N ASP A 166 9.93 -22.99 22.23
CA ASP A 166 10.41 -22.94 23.62
C ASP A 166 9.42 -23.57 24.60
N TYR A 167 8.12 -23.32 24.43
CA TYR A 167 7.13 -23.65 25.44
C TYR A 167 6.24 -24.85 25.09
N CYS A 168 5.98 -25.10 23.82
CA CYS A 168 5.10 -26.18 23.38
C CYS A 168 5.84 -27.43 22.95
N GLY A 169 7.08 -27.32 22.48
CA GLY A 169 7.91 -28.40 21.96
C GLY A 169 8.58 -29.28 23.06
N ARG A 170 8.67 -28.81 24.28
CA ARG A 170 9.46 -29.48 25.33
C ARG A 170 8.60 -30.25 26.33
N ASP A 171 8.97 -31.51 26.57
CA ASP A 171 8.45 -32.31 27.67
C ASP A 171 9.04 -31.78 28.98
N GLY A 172 8.20 -31.30 29.88
CA GLY A 172 8.60 -30.79 31.17
C GLY A 172 7.39 -30.44 32.05
N LYS A 173 7.59 -30.38 33.36
CA LYS A 173 6.56 -29.87 34.27
C LYS A 173 6.17 -28.45 33.89
N ARG A 174 4.88 -28.14 33.94
CA ARG A 174 4.33 -26.80 33.72
C ARG A 174 4.86 -25.89 34.81
N ASP A 175 5.67 -24.92 34.43
CA ASP A 175 6.19 -23.87 35.33
C ASP A 175 5.59 -22.50 34.97
N LYS A 176 5.80 -21.50 35.82
CA LYS A 176 5.25 -20.15 35.62
C LYS A 176 5.77 -19.51 34.30
N LYS A 177 7.02 -19.79 33.91
CA LYS A 177 7.62 -19.24 32.69
C LYS A 177 6.97 -19.81 31.44
N LYS A 178 6.71 -21.12 31.46
CA LYS A 178 6.04 -21.84 30.36
C LYS A 178 4.61 -21.33 30.17
N THR A 179 3.88 -21.17 31.26
CA THR A 179 2.52 -20.64 31.23
C THR A 179 2.50 -19.19 30.72
N ALA A 180 3.43 -18.35 31.18
CA ALA A 180 3.55 -16.97 30.69
C ALA A 180 3.84 -16.93 29.17
N GLY A 181 4.75 -17.77 28.67
CA GLY A 181 5.06 -17.86 27.24
C GLY A 181 3.87 -18.33 26.38
N GLU A 182 3.11 -19.34 26.86
CA GLU A 182 1.87 -19.78 26.21
C GLU A 182 0.84 -18.65 26.14
N ILE A 183 0.61 -17.94 27.24
CA ILE A 183 -0.32 -16.80 27.27
C ILE A 183 0.15 -15.70 26.32
N THR A 184 1.44 -15.37 26.31
CA THR A 184 1.98 -14.37 25.37
C THR A 184 1.74 -14.76 23.92
N ALA A 185 1.92 -16.05 23.57
CA ALA A 185 1.63 -16.53 22.21
C ALA A 185 0.14 -16.38 21.86
N TYR A 186 -0.78 -16.69 22.78
CA TYR A 186 -2.22 -16.52 22.55
C TYR A 186 -2.62 -15.04 22.41
N VAL A 187 -2.02 -14.15 23.19
CA VAL A 187 -2.23 -12.71 23.07
C VAL A 187 -1.72 -12.19 21.71
N ILE A 188 -0.53 -12.62 21.29
CA ILE A 188 0.00 -12.27 19.96
C ILE A 188 -0.93 -12.77 18.85
N ALA A 189 -1.43 -14.00 18.94
CA ALA A 189 -2.38 -14.54 17.98
C ALA A 189 -3.68 -13.72 17.94
N PHE A 190 -4.25 -13.38 19.08
CA PHE A 190 -5.44 -12.53 19.20
C PHE A 190 -5.22 -11.15 18.56
N LEU A 191 -4.11 -10.47 18.92
CA LEU A 191 -3.77 -9.16 18.37
C LEU A 191 -3.52 -9.21 16.85
N SER A 192 -2.95 -10.31 16.35
CA SER A 192 -2.78 -10.53 14.91
C SER A 192 -4.12 -10.68 14.19
N GLY A 193 -5.11 -11.31 14.82
CA GLY A 193 -6.47 -11.41 14.30
C GLY A 193 -7.20 -10.07 14.26
N LEU A 194 -6.91 -9.15 15.19
CA LEU A 194 -7.44 -7.79 15.15
C LEU A 194 -6.92 -6.97 13.96
N GLY A 195 -5.79 -7.36 13.36
CA GLY A 195 -5.22 -6.72 12.17
C GLY A 195 -5.81 -7.23 10.85
N GLY A 196 -6.80 -8.15 10.87
CA GLY A 196 -7.45 -8.65 9.66
C GLY A 196 -7.02 -10.05 9.23
N TYR A 197 -7.25 -10.38 7.94
CA TYR A 197 -7.13 -11.76 7.42
C TYR A 197 -5.69 -12.17 7.08
N ARG A 198 -4.80 -11.24 6.79
CA ARG A 198 -3.49 -11.51 6.16
C ARG A 198 -2.62 -12.48 6.95
N MET A 199 -2.41 -12.22 8.24
CA MET A 199 -1.61 -13.10 9.10
C MET A 199 -2.24 -14.48 9.31
N ILE A 200 -3.57 -14.57 9.25
CA ILE A 200 -4.29 -15.84 9.35
C ILE A 200 -3.93 -16.71 8.14
N LEU A 201 -4.06 -16.17 6.94
CA LEU A 201 -3.81 -16.90 5.69
C LEU A 201 -2.34 -17.24 5.49
N LEU A 202 -1.43 -16.32 5.77
CA LEU A 202 0.01 -16.53 5.54
C LEU A 202 0.68 -17.43 6.60
N PHE A 203 0.18 -17.45 7.83
CA PHE A 203 0.93 -18.05 8.93
C PHE A 203 0.09 -18.90 9.89
N PHE A 204 -0.97 -18.35 10.52
CA PHE A 204 -1.66 -19.06 11.61
C PHE A 204 -2.47 -20.26 11.11
N PHE A 205 -3.16 -20.16 10.00
CA PHE A 205 -3.92 -21.27 9.44
C PHE A 205 -3.01 -22.37 8.87
N PRO A 206 -1.96 -22.08 8.09
CA PRO A 206 -0.95 -23.08 7.73
C PRO A 206 -0.35 -23.80 8.94
N LEU A 207 0.03 -23.06 9.99
CA LEU A 207 0.59 -23.67 11.21
C LEU A 207 -0.42 -24.57 11.90
N PHE A 208 -1.69 -24.14 12.01
CA PHE A 208 -2.76 -24.98 12.57
C PHE A 208 -2.93 -26.29 11.80
N LEU A 209 -2.97 -26.24 10.45
CA LEU A 209 -3.08 -27.44 9.62
C LEU A 209 -1.94 -28.43 9.87
N ILE A 210 -0.70 -27.94 9.99
CA ILE A 210 0.48 -28.78 10.23
C ILE A 210 0.40 -29.47 11.60
N LEU A 211 -0.19 -28.83 12.58
CA LEU A 211 -0.38 -29.43 13.92
C LEU A 211 -1.58 -30.39 13.96
N PHE A 212 -2.56 -30.19 13.10
CA PHE A 212 -3.76 -31.02 12.99
C PHE A 212 -3.50 -32.35 12.30
N PHE A 213 -2.81 -32.36 11.16
CA PHE A 213 -2.62 -33.60 10.36
C PHE A 213 -1.93 -34.75 11.10
N PRO A 214 -0.87 -34.55 11.93
CA PRO A 214 -0.28 -35.66 12.71
C PRO A 214 -1.26 -36.32 13.66
N VAL A 215 -2.13 -35.54 14.31
CA VAL A 215 -3.14 -36.09 15.26
C VAL A 215 -4.19 -36.89 14.49
N MET A 216 -4.68 -36.38 13.36
CA MET A 216 -5.62 -37.14 12.52
C MET A 216 -5.02 -38.46 12.03
N ARG A 217 -3.77 -38.43 11.59
CA ARG A 217 -3.05 -39.66 11.19
C ARG A 217 -2.94 -40.68 12.34
N ASP A 218 -2.60 -40.20 13.53
CA ASP A 218 -2.44 -41.07 14.69
C ASP A 218 -3.79 -41.69 15.09
N LEU A 219 -4.88 -40.93 15.11
CA LEU A 219 -6.24 -41.43 15.34
C LEU A 219 -6.66 -42.48 14.31
N LEU A 220 -6.39 -42.25 13.03
CA LEU A 220 -6.71 -43.20 11.94
C LEU A 220 -5.90 -44.52 12.07
N LYS A 221 -4.72 -44.47 12.69
CA LYS A 221 -3.89 -45.65 12.95
C LYS A 221 -4.19 -46.34 14.28
N GLY A 222 -5.17 -45.87 15.05
CA GLY A 222 -5.54 -46.38 16.35
C GLY A 222 -4.50 -46.13 17.45
N GLY A 223 -3.63 -45.14 17.27
CA GLY A 223 -2.61 -44.74 18.23
C GLY A 223 -2.81 -43.29 18.73
N GLU A 224 -2.25 -42.99 19.90
CA GLU A 224 -2.21 -41.63 20.44
C GLU A 224 -0.76 -41.23 20.78
N ASP A 225 -0.19 -40.30 20.03
CA ASP A 225 1.05 -39.63 20.43
C ASP A 225 0.73 -38.41 21.30
N LYS A 226 1.11 -38.49 22.58
CA LYS A 226 0.88 -37.38 23.54
C LYS A 226 1.56 -36.09 23.15
N GLY A 227 2.67 -36.14 22.41
CA GLY A 227 3.38 -34.96 21.90
C GLY A 227 2.57 -34.27 20.80
N HIS A 228 2.04 -35.03 19.84
CA HIS A 228 1.18 -34.47 18.77
C HIS A 228 -0.09 -33.87 19.37
N LEU A 229 -0.76 -34.59 20.29
CA LEU A 229 -1.98 -34.08 20.92
C LEU A 229 -1.75 -32.80 21.73
N ARG A 230 -0.63 -32.69 22.45
CA ARG A 230 -0.29 -31.45 23.18
C ARG A 230 -0.07 -30.25 22.24
N ARG A 231 0.68 -30.42 21.16
CA ARG A 231 0.90 -29.38 20.17
C ARG A 231 -0.39 -28.96 19.47
N PHE A 232 -1.22 -29.93 19.17
CA PHE A 232 -2.54 -29.70 18.60
C PHE A 232 -3.45 -28.91 19.55
N ARG A 233 -3.48 -29.23 20.85
CA ARG A 233 -4.23 -28.45 21.85
C ARG A 233 -3.75 -26.96 21.87
N PHE A 234 -2.45 -26.74 21.85
CA PHE A 234 -1.92 -25.39 21.71
C PHE A 234 -2.36 -24.76 20.40
N GLY A 235 -2.32 -25.53 19.30
CA GLY A 235 -2.81 -25.12 17.98
C GLY A 235 -4.26 -24.66 17.99
N VAL A 236 -5.13 -25.44 18.63
CA VAL A 236 -6.56 -25.10 18.77
C VAL A 236 -6.73 -23.79 19.54
N ILE A 237 -6.03 -23.61 20.66
CA ILE A 237 -6.18 -22.40 21.49
C ILE A 237 -5.68 -21.15 20.75
N PHE A 238 -4.50 -21.19 20.11
CA PHE A 238 -4.05 -20.02 19.38
C PHE A 238 -4.93 -19.73 18.16
N PHE A 239 -5.45 -20.76 17.48
CA PHE A 239 -6.33 -20.58 16.34
C PHE A 239 -7.68 -19.98 16.75
N ILE A 240 -8.25 -20.44 17.85
CA ILE A 240 -9.44 -19.79 18.45
C ILE A 240 -9.11 -18.35 18.85
N SER A 241 -7.94 -18.09 19.44
CA SER A 241 -7.54 -16.72 19.82
C SER A 241 -7.47 -15.79 18.61
N VAL A 242 -6.86 -16.23 17.49
CA VAL A 242 -6.79 -15.41 16.28
C VAL A 242 -8.16 -15.20 15.65
N LEU A 243 -9.04 -16.22 15.66
CA LEU A 243 -10.41 -16.09 15.18
C LEU A 243 -11.24 -15.15 16.05
N CYS A 244 -11.08 -15.18 17.38
CA CYS A 244 -11.72 -14.19 18.27
C CYS A 244 -11.26 -12.77 17.96
N GLY A 245 -9.97 -12.56 17.68
CA GLY A 245 -9.45 -11.28 17.21
C GLY A 245 -10.10 -10.84 15.90
N LEU A 246 -10.17 -11.75 14.92
CA LEU A 246 -10.80 -11.47 13.62
C LEU A 246 -12.31 -11.15 13.75
N ILE A 247 -13.03 -11.91 14.57
CA ILE A 247 -14.46 -11.66 14.84
C ILE A 247 -14.64 -10.25 15.43
N LEU A 248 -13.82 -9.89 16.41
CA LEU A 248 -13.87 -8.54 17.00
C LEU A 248 -13.51 -7.46 15.96
N TYR A 249 -12.53 -7.72 15.10
CA TYR A 249 -12.21 -6.82 13.98
C TYR A 249 -13.42 -6.64 13.05
N VAL A 250 -13.96 -7.72 12.49
CA VAL A 250 -15.02 -7.65 11.46
C VAL A 250 -16.33 -7.05 12.02
N PHE A 251 -16.75 -7.43 13.23
CA PHE A 251 -18.05 -7.05 13.74
C PHE A 251 -18.06 -5.76 14.56
N VAL A 252 -16.93 -5.33 15.08
CA VAL A 252 -16.85 -4.17 15.97
C VAL A 252 -15.87 -3.13 15.45
N LEU A 253 -14.58 -3.48 15.31
CA LEU A 253 -13.55 -2.47 15.08
C LEU A 253 -13.67 -1.85 13.68
N SER A 254 -13.94 -2.63 12.64
CA SER A 254 -14.10 -2.13 11.27
C SER A 254 -15.23 -1.11 11.11
N LYS A 255 -16.23 -1.18 12.01
CA LYS A 255 -17.36 -0.22 12.02
C LYS A 255 -17.06 1.04 12.82
N VAL A 256 -16.27 0.91 13.90
CA VAL A 256 -15.91 2.03 14.77
C VAL A 256 -14.81 2.90 14.14
N PHE A 257 -13.87 2.28 13.45
CA PHE A 257 -12.68 2.93 12.93
C PHE A 257 -12.70 3.17 11.41
N THR A 258 -13.85 3.01 10.77
CA THR A 258 -14.03 3.13 9.32
C THR A 258 -12.89 2.43 8.57
N VAL A 259 -13.12 1.20 8.22
CA VAL A 259 -12.16 0.39 7.45
C VAL A 259 -12.83 0.04 6.14
N GLN A 260 -12.19 0.38 5.04
CA GLN A 260 -12.70 -0.01 3.73
C GLN A 260 -12.69 -1.54 3.62
N GLN A 261 -13.86 -2.15 3.50
CA GLN A 261 -13.98 -3.58 3.30
C GLN A 261 -13.99 -3.87 1.80
N PHE A 262 -12.99 -4.61 1.33
CA PHE A 262 -13.05 -5.18 0.00
C PHE A 262 -14.01 -6.35 0.01
N ASP A 263 -15.20 -6.18 -0.56
CA ASP A 263 -16.29 -7.18 -0.61
C ASP A 263 -16.02 -8.37 -1.56
N HIS A 264 -14.75 -8.72 -1.81
CA HIS A 264 -14.38 -9.55 -2.96
C HIS A 264 -13.82 -10.92 -2.59
N PHE A 265 -14.50 -11.65 -1.69
CA PHE A 265 -14.25 -13.09 -1.55
C PHE A 265 -15.18 -13.91 -2.46
N PHE A 266 -15.01 -13.78 -3.78
CA PHE A 266 -15.71 -14.64 -4.73
C PHE A 266 -14.81 -15.76 -5.20
N PHE A 267 -15.39 -16.97 -5.34
CA PHE A 267 -14.68 -18.06 -5.99
C PHE A 267 -14.58 -17.78 -7.50
N MET A 268 -13.36 -17.63 -7.99
CA MET A 268 -13.07 -17.30 -9.38
C MET A 268 -12.60 -18.53 -10.16
N PRO A 269 -12.87 -18.62 -11.48
CA PRO A 269 -12.32 -19.68 -12.31
C PRO A 269 -10.79 -19.56 -12.37
N PHE A 270 -10.12 -20.71 -12.63
CA PHE A 270 -8.67 -20.76 -12.79
C PHE A 270 -8.18 -19.82 -13.89
N ASP A 271 -7.13 -19.07 -13.60
CA ASP A 271 -6.46 -18.19 -14.53
C ASP A 271 -4.95 -18.42 -14.50
N SER A 272 -4.39 -18.85 -15.63
CA SER A 272 -2.95 -19.14 -15.73
C SER A 272 -2.08 -17.90 -15.62
N SER A 273 -2.59 -16.71 -15.95
CA SER A 273 -1.83 -15.45 -15.84
C SER A 273 -1.52 -15.12 -14.38
N VAL A 274 -2.47 -15.39 -13.47
CA VAL A 274 -2.26 -15.23 -12.02
C VAL A 274 -1.22 -16.21 -11.50
N LEU A 275 -1.19 -17.45 -12.03
CA LEU A 275 -0.15 -18.42 -11.64
C LEU A 275 1.23 -17.98 -12.12
N ASP A 276 1.34 -17.52 -13.37
CA ASP A 276 2.58 -17.02 -13.94
C ASP A 276 3.08 -15.79 -13.17
N PHE A 277 2.17 -14.88 -12.80
CA PHE A 277 2.48 -13.74 -11.95
C PHE A 277 3.03 -14.19 -10.58
N ASN A 278 2.37 -15.12 -9.89
CA ASN A 278 2.81 -15.61 -8.58
C ASN A 278 4.19 -16.31 -8.63
N ILE A 279 4.47 -17.04 -9.72
CA ILE A 279 5.78 -17.67 -9.91
C ILE A 279 6.86 -16.58 -10.11
N ASN A 280 6.60 -15.58 -10.94
CA ASN A 280 7.53 -14.48 -11.18
C ASN A 280 7.75 -13.66 -9.90
N ALA A 281 6.67 -13.28 -9.20
CA ALA A 281 6.75 -12.58 -7.92
C ALA A 281 7.57 -13.35 -6.86
N PHE A 282 7.43 -14.69 -6.81
CA PHE A 282 8.24 -15.53 -5.92
C PHE A 282 9.72 -15.50 -6.31
N ILE A 283 10.02 -15.58 -7.61
CA ILE A 283 11.38 -15.57 -8.16
C ILE A 283 12.05 -14.21 -7.91
N ASP A 284 11.34 -13.11 -8.16
CA ASP A 284 11.83 -11.74 -7.97
C ASP A 284 12.09 -11.43 -6.50
N ASN A 285 11.21 -11.87 -5.61
CA ASN A 285 11.42 -11.79 -4.16
C ASN A 285 12.64 -12.59 -3.66
N LEU A 286 13.09 -13.61 -4.38
CA LEU A 286 14.36 -14.30 -4.11
C LEU A 286 15.57 -13.56 -4.66
N GLY A 287 15.38 -12.46 -5.41
CA GLY A 287 16.42 -11.59 -5.91
C GLY A 287 16.90 -11.92 -7.33
N TYR A 288 16.06 -12.55 -8.15
CA TYR A 288 16.28 -12.66 -9.59
C TYR A 288 16.18 -11.28 -10.26
N THR A 289 16.84 -11.07 -11.37
CA THR A 289 16.73 -9.84 -12.15
C THR A 289 16.89 -10.14 -13.64
N THR A 290 16.00 -9.59 -14.45
CA THR A 290 16.02 -9.66 -15.92
C THR A 290 16.83 -8.54 -16.56
N GLY A 291 17.41 -7.63 -15.77
CA GLY A 291 18.20 -6.50 -16.29
C GLY A 291 19.39 -6.92 -17.13
N PRO A 292 20.00 -6.00 -17.87
CA PRO A 292 21.10 -6.32 -18.78
C PRO A 292 22.22 -7.07 -18.06
N LEU A 293 22.85 -8.03 -18.75
CA LEU A 293 23.95 -8.88 -18.25
C LEU A 293 25.22 -8.08 -17.93
N MET A 294 25.11 -6.99 -17.20
CA MET A 294 26.21 -6.29 -16.58
C MET A 294 26.72 -7.11 -15.38
N PHE A 295 27.94 -6.86 -14.97
CA PHE A 295 28.59 -7.61 -13.86
C PHE A 295 27.71 -7.68 -12.61
N SER A 296 26.94 -6.63 -12.30
CA SER A 296 25.94 -6.58 -11.23
C SER A 296 24.80 -7.61 -11.43
N GLY A 297 24.24 -7.70 -12.62
CA GLY A 297 23.18 -8.67 -12.94
C GLY A 297 23.69 -10.12 -12.86
N ILE A 298 24.91 -10.39 -13.30
CA ILE A 298 25.56 -11.71 -13.19
C ILE A 298 25.71 -12.09 -11.71
N MET A 299 26.21 -11.18 -10.86
CA MET A 299 26.40 -11.44 -9.42
C MET A 299 25.07 -11.66 -8.69
N LYS A 300 24.01 -10.89 -9.02
CA LYS A 300 22.68 -11.09 -8.48
C LYS A 300 22.12 -12.48 -8.85
N ASN A 301 22.21 -12.87 -10.11
CA ASN A 301 21.71 -14.16 -10.61
C ASN A 301 22.51 -15.37 -10.10
N ILE A 302 23.82 -15.24 -9.90
CA ILE A 302 24.62 -16.26 -9.20
C ILE A 302 24.15 -16.38 -7.75
N GLY A 303 23.90 -15.25 -7.07
CA GLY A 303 23.34 -15.23 -5.72
C GLY A 303 21.97 -15.90 -5.64
N PHE A 304 21.09 -15.58 -6.60
CA PHE A 304 19.77 -16.23 -6.75
C PHE A 304 19.92 -17.75 -6.94
N GLY A 305 20.76 -18.20 -7.88
CA GLY A 305 21.02 -19.63 -8.11
C GLY A 305 21.53 -20.33 -6.84
N ALA A 306 22.41 -19.70 -6.07
CA ALA A 306 22.87 -20.23 -4.79
C ALA A 306 21.74 -20.33 -3.75
N VAL A 307 20.83 -19.35 -3.68
CA VAL A 307 19.63 -19.41 -2.80
C VAL A 307 18.73 -20.59 -3.19
N ILE A 308 18.44 -20.76 -4.48
CA ILE A 308 17.63 -21.88 -4.99
C ILE A 308 18.29 -23.22 -4.65
N CYS A 309 19.60 -23.36 -4.88
CA CYS A 309 20.31 -24.60 -4.53
C CYS A 309 20.26 -24.90 -3.02
N LEU A 310 20.44 -23.90 -2.16
CA LEU A 310 20.37 -24.05 -0.71
C LEU A 310 18.96 -24.36 -0.23
N ALA A 311 17.95 -23.70 -0.81
CA ALA A 311 16.55 -23.95 -0.51
C ALA A 311 16.15 -25.36 -0.93
N ALA A 312 16.43 -25.75 -2.17
CA ALA A 312 16.17 -27.11 -2.68
C ALA A 312 16.88 -28.17 -1.81
N PHE A 313 18.17 -27.98 -1.54
CA PHE A 313 18.89 -28.88 -0.65
C PHE A 313 18.23 -29.00 0.72
N SER A 314 17.83 -27.89 1.32
CA SER A 314 17.20 -27.86 2.65
C SER A 314 15.83 -28.53 2.66
N LEU A 315 15.01 -28.31 1.62
CA LEU A 315 13.67 -28.86 1.47
C LEU A 315 13.71 -30.39 1.20
N PHE A 316 14.64 -30.86 0.36
CA PHE A 316 14.76 -32.30 0.04
C PHE A 316 15.52 -33.11 1.10
N ASN A 317 16.32 -32.46 1.95
CA ASN A 317 17.10 -33.13 3.00
C ASN A 317 16.49 -32.95 4.39
N ILE A 318 15.16 -32.97 4.50
CA ILE A 318 14.46 -32.92 5.80
C ILE A 318 14.94 -34.10 6.66
N PRO A 319 15.39 -33.83 7.89
CA PRO A 319 15.88 -34.88 8.76
C PRO A 319 14.80 -35.94 9.06
N LYS A 320 15.11 -37.23 8.86
CA LYS A 320 14.15 -38.33 8.98
C LYS A 320 13.94 -38.84 10.41
N LYS A 321 14.78 -38.50 11.39
CA LYS A 321 14.72 -38.99 12.76
C LYS A 321 13.78 -38.16 13.65
N GLU A 322 13.19 -38.78 14.66
CA GLU A 322 12.26 -38.19 15.63
C GLU A 322 12.82 -36.97 16.39
N GLU A 323 14.14 -36.88 16.55
CA GLU A 323 14.84 -35.77 17.21
C GLU A 323 14.77 -34.40 16.47
N ARG A 324 14.12 -34.33 15.30
CA ARG A 324 14.14 -33.15 14.40
C ARG A 324 12.75 -32.71 13.96
N GLU A 325 11.80 -32.81 14.86
CA GLU A 325 10.42 -32.42 14.59
C GLU A 325 10.29 -30.92 14.25
N GLU A 326 11.11 -30.06 14.88
CA GLU A 326 11.14 -28.61 14.57
C GLU A 326 11.49 -28.36 13.09
N SER A 327 12.41 -29.14 12.51
CA SER A 327 12.76 -29.05 11.10
C SER A 327 11.60 -29.38 10.19
N ARG A 328 10.81 -30.39 10.54
CA ARG A 328 9.62 -30.79 9.78
C ARG A 328 8.53 -29.73 9.87
N ILE A 329 8.25 -29.25 11.08
CA ILE A 329 7.24 -28.20 11.29
C ILE A 329 7.59 -26.95 10.48
N LEU A 330 8.83 -26.44 10.56
CA LEU A 330 9.26 -25.26 9.80
C LEU A 330 9.17 -25.47 8.28
N THR A 331 9.64 -26.63 7.79
CA THR A 331 9.62 -26.92 6.36
C THR A 331 8.20 -27.06 5.83
N TYR A 332 7.33 -27.78 6.56
CA TYR A 332 5.94 -27.92 6.16
C TYR A 332 5.17 -26.62 6.30
N LEU A 333 5.49 -25.77 7.28
CA LEU A 333 4.92 -24.43 7.40
C LEU A 333 5.20 -23.60 6.15
N PHE A 334 6.46 -23.57 5.72
CA PHE A 334 6.82 -22.87 4.50
C PHE A 334 6.05 -23.39 3.28
N ILE A 335 6.05 -24.72 3.05
CA ILE A 335 5.36 -25.33 1.91
C ILE A 335 3.84 -25.06 1.98
N CYS A 336 3.21 -25.25 3.14
CA CYS A 336 1.79 -25.05 3.33
C CYS A 336 1.40 -23.57 3.13
N SER A 337 2.24 -22.63 3.61
CA SER A 337 2.01 -21.19 3.42
C SER A 337 2.11 -20.79 1.94
N VAL A 338 3.11 -21.30 1.20
CA VAL A 338 3.23 -21.06 -0.25
C VAL A 338 2.01 -21.63 -0.99
N CYS A 339 1.66 -22.88 -0.73
CA CYS A 339 0.52 -23.53 -1.38
C CYS A 339 -0.80 -22.79 -1.09
N LEU A 340 -1.04 -22.44 0.18
CA LEU A 340 -2.27 -21.75 0.56
C LEU A 340 -2.35 -20.35 -0.03
N PHE A 341 -1.25 -19.60 0.02
CA PHE A 341 -1.18 -18.29 -0.61
C PHE A 341 -1.51 -18.37 -2.11
N THR A 342 -0.84 -19.28 -2.83
CA THR A 342 -1.09 -19.48 -4.27
C THR A 342 -2.54 -19.88 -4.56
N LEU A 343 -3.14 -20.77 -3.76
CA LEU A 343 -4.53 -21.17 -3.92
C LEU A 343 -5.51 -20.01 -3.68
N VAL A 344 -5.25 -19.19 -2.64
CA VAL A 344 -6.07 -18.01 -2.37
C VAL A 344 -5.99 -17.00 -3.52
N GLN A 345 -4.80 -16.74 -4.04
CA GLN A 345 -4.61 -15.85 -5.19
C GLN A 345 -5.28 -16.38 -6.47
N LEU A 346 -5.19 -17.67 -6.72
CA LEU A 346 -5.76 -18.27 -7.93
C LEU A 346 -7.30 -18.28 -7.92
N PHE A 347 -7.93 -18.43 -6.75
CA PHE A 347 -9.35 -18.77 -6.69
C PHE A 347 -10.22 -17.80 -5.90
N ILE A 348 -9.62 -16.89 -5.11
CA ILE A 348 -10.38 -16.02 -4.18
C ILE A 348 -10.03 -14.54 -4.38
N VAL A 349 -8.75 -14.18 -4.43
CA VAL A 349 -8.30 -12.79 -4.49
C VAL A 349 -7.29 -12.65 -5.64
N ARG A 350 -7.71 -12.03 -6.75
CA ARG A 350 -6.84 -11.76 -7.91
C ARG A 350 -6.05 -10.46 -7.76
N ASP A 351 -5.57 -10.19 -6.56
CA ASP A 351 -4.75 -9.02 -6.32
C ASP A 351 -3.28 -9.36 -6.63
N THR A 352 -2.83 -8.97 -7.81
CA THR A 352 -1.50 -9.28 -8.34
C THR A 352 -0.47 -8.27 -7.85
N VAL A 353 -0.16 -8.30 -6.54
CA VAL A 353 0.87 -7.46 -5.92
C VAL A 353 2.03 -8.32 -5.45
N GLU A 354 3.21 -8.11 -6.04
CA GLU A 354 4.43 -8.91 -5.80
C GLU A 354 4.84 -8.95 -4.33
N ARG A 355 4.64 -7.87 -3.60
CA ARG A 355 5.01 -7.74 -2.18
C ARG A 355 4.22 -8.68 -1.24
N TYR A 356 3.08 -9.23 -1.65
CA TYR A 356 2.25 -10.04 -0.74
C TYR A 356 2.84 -11.41 -0.42
N ILE A 357 3.62 -12.01 -1.33
CA ILE A 357 4.26 -13.32 -1.10
C ILE A 357 5.53 -13.23 -0.25
N SER A 358 6.15 -12.07 -0.14
CA SER A 358 7.46 -11.87 0.48
C SER A 358 7.56 -12.37 1.93
N PRO A 359 6.56 -12.21 2.85
CA PRO A 359 6.66 -12.77 4.20
C PRO A 359 6.87 -14.28 4.21
N VAL A 360 6.26 -14.97 3.23
CA VAL A 360 6.40 -16.43 3.09
C VAL A 360 7.81 -16.78 2.58
N VAL A 361 8.33 -16.00 1.60
CA VAL A 361 9.69 -16.19 1.06
C VAL A 361 10.75 -16.06 2.17
N ILE A 362 10.59 -15.10 3.07
CA ILE A 362 11.54 -14.87 4.18
C ILE A 362 11.57 -16.05 5.17
N LEU A 363 10.51 -16.84 5.28
CA LEU A 363 10.52 -18.09 6.08
C LEU A 363 11.57 -19.10 5.58
N LEU A 364 12.05 -19.00 4.35
CA LEU A 364 13.16 -19.84 3.88
C LEU A 364 14.43 -19.66 4.73
N VAL A 365 14.68 -18.46 5.26
CA VAL A 365 15.88 -18.19 6.06
C VAL A 365 15.95 -19.08 7.30
N PRO A 366 14.95 -19.08 8.22
CA PRO A 366 14.97 -20.00 9.37
C PRO A 366 14.87 -21.47 8.96
N VAL A 367 14.13 -21.83 7.90
CA VAL A 367 14.05 -23.21 7.38
C VAL A 367 15.43 -23.71 6.96
N CYS A 368 16.10 -22.98 6.07
CA CYS A 368 17.43 -23.35 5.58
C CYS A 368 18.45 -23.37 6.72
N THR A 369 18.47 -22.35 7.57
CA THR A 369 19.38 -22.28 8.72
C THR A 369 19.23 -23.49 9.63
N ASN A 370 17.99 -23.83 10.02
CA ASN A 370 17.74 -24.93 10.93
C ASN A 370 18.10 -26.29 10.30
N ASN A 371 17.71 -26.53 9.04
CA ASN A 371 17.96 -27.80 8.35
C ASN A 371 19.46 -28.00 8.09
N ILE A 372 20.18 -26.94 7.72
CA ILE A 372 21.63 -26.95 7.54
C ILE A 372 22.35 -27.23 8.86
N CYS A 373 22.00 -26.55 9.94
CA CYS A 373 22.62 -26.75 11.24
C CYS A 373 22.41 -28.16 11.81
N LYS A 374 21.30 -28.79 11.47
CA LYS A 374 20.95 -30.16 11.92
C LYS A 374 21.38 -31.25 10.92
N ALA A 375 21.99 -30.90 9.76
CA ALA A 375 22.50 -31.86 8.78
C ALA A 375 23.69 -32.67 9.30
N GLU A 376 24.00 -33.83 8.68
CA GLU A 376 25.14 -34.67 9.03
C GLU A 376 26.50 -33.96 8.80
N TYR A 377 27.53 -34.35 9.60
CA TYR A 377 28.79 -33.60 9.73
C TYR A 377 29.54 -33.33 8.39
N LYS A 378 29.60 -34.30 7.46
CA LYS A 378 30.25 -34.10 6.17
C LYS A 378 29.54 -33.07 5.28
N ARG A 379 28.19 -33.07 5.30
CA ARG A 379 27.35 -32.14 4.57
C ARG A 379 27.41 -30.72 5.17
N LYS A 380 27.53 -30.59 6.52
CA LYS A 380 27.63 -29.29 7.21
C LYS A 380 28.77 -28.42 6.71
N ARG A 381 29.94 -28.97 6.43
CA ARG A 381 31.10 -28.19 5.96
C ARG A 381 30.90 -27.59 4.56
N ILE A 382 30.31 -28.36 3.64
CA ILE A 382 30.03 -27.92 2.28
C ILE A 382 28.97 -26.81 2.32
N ILE A 383 27.94 -27.00 3.11
CA ILE A 383 26.82 -26.06 3.19
C ILE A 383 27.22 -24.79 3.95
N ALA A 384 28.02 -24.91 5.01
CA ALA A 384 28.57 -23.73 5.70
C ALA A 384 29.44 -22.88 4.75
N ALA A 385 30.30 -23.54 3.93
CA ALA A 385 31.09 -22.86 2.93
C ALA A 385 30.17 -22.18 1.87
N ALA A 386 29.16 -22.87 1.37
CA ALA A 386 28.19 -22.32 0.44
C ALA A 386 27.41 -21.13 1.05
N SER A 387 27.02 -21.20 2.33
CA SER A 387 26.37 -20.10 3.03
C SER A 387 27.28 -18.88 3.17
N VAL A 388 28.56 -19.08 3.47
CA VAL A 388 29.55 -17.99 3.51
C VAL A 388 29.69 -17.34 2.14
N VAL A 389 29.83 -18.15 1.07
CA VAL A 389 29.88 -17.64 -0.30
C VAL A 389 28.60 -16.85 -0.65
N LEU A 390 27.42 -17.37 -0.26
CA LEU A 390 26.16 -16.68 -0.47
C LEU A 390 26.13 -15.31 0.20
N VAL A 391 26.57 -15.21 1.46
CA VAL A 391 26.63 -13.92 2.16
C VAL A 391 27.60 -12.96 1.47
N PHE A 392 28.76 -13.43 1.00
CA PHE A 392 29.68 -12.61 0.20
C PHE A 392 29.08 -12.16 -1.13
N LEU A 393 28.35 -13.01 -1.82
CA LEU A 393 27.64 -12.65 -3.05
C LEU A 393 26.54 -11.62 -2.79
N LYS A 394 25.81 -11.76 -1.67
CA LYS A 394 24.82 -10.76 -1.24
C LYS A 394 25.50 -9.42 -0.93
N LEU A 395 26.61 -9.39 -0.19
CA LEU A 395 27.37 -8.17 0.06
C LEU A 395 27.85 -7.51 -1.24
N ALA A 396 28.36 -8.30 -2.17
CA ALA A 396 28.75 -7.79 -3.49
C ALA A 396 27.54 -7.25 -4.25
N GLY A 397 26.39 -7.95 -4.19
CA GLY A 397 25.12 -7.50 -4.75
C GLY A 397 24.65 -6.20 -4.15
N GLU A 398 24.82 -6.02 -2.84
CA GLU A 398 24.48 -4.80 -2.09
C GLU A 398 25.29 -3.59 -2.58
N VAL A 399 26.60 -3.77 -2.74
CA VAL A 399 27.48 -2.71 -3.27
C VAL A 399 27.08 -2.36 -4.70
N THR A 400 26.74 -3.35 -5.54
CA THR A 400 26.29 -3.10 -6.91
C THR A 400 24.90 -2.50 -6.95
N PHE A 401 23.97 -2.93 -6.08
CA PHE A 401 22.66 -2.32 -5.89
C PHE A 401 22.81 -0.85 -5.50
N TYR A 402 23.61 -0.55 -4.49
CA TYR A 402 23.89 0.82 -4.06
C TYR A 402 24.43 1.68 -5.21
N ARG A 403 25.34 1.14 -6.03
CA ARG A 403 25.87 1.84 -7.19
C ARG A 403 24.80 2.07 -8.28
N ASP A 404 23.98 1.05 -8.56
CA ASP A 404 22.96 1.08 -9.60
C ASP A 404 21.81 2.02 -9.24
N TYR A 405 21.49 2.14 -7.95
CA TYR A 405 20.37 2.96 -7.44
C TYR A 405 20.80 4.31 -6.83
N LYS A 406 22.10 4.62 -6.80
CA LYS A 406 22.59 5.87 -6.20
C LYS A 406 22.10 7.14 -6.91
N ASP A 407 21.88 7.06 -8.22
CA ASP A 407 21.46 8.18 -9.07
C ASP A 407 19.94 8.18 -9.32
N LEU A 408 19.22 7.14 -8.88
CA LEU A 408 17.76 7.08 -9.00
C LEU A 408 17.10 7.96 -7.95
N ASP A 409 16.11 8.70 -8.40
CA ASP A 409 15.31 9.61 -7.62
C ASP A 409 13.91 9.70 -8.20
N PHE A 410 12.99 8.91 -7.66
CA PHE A 410 11.60 8.89 -8.09
C PHE A 410 10.77 10.03 -7.50
N THR A 411 11.31 10.75 -6.52
CA THR A 411 10.62 11.84 -5.82
C THR A 411 11.20 13.21 -6.12
N GLY A 412 12.11 13.30 -7.11
CA GLY A 412 12.69 14.57 -7.54
C GLY A 412 11.62 15.65 -7.84
N PRO A 413 10.65 15.36 -8.72
CA PRO A 413 9.57 16.28 -9.04
C PRO A 413 8.75 16.70 -7.81
N TYR A 414 8.42 15.77 -6.93
CA TYR A 414 7.68 16.08 -5.69
C TYR A 414 8.45 16.98 -4.73
N ARG A 415 9.79 16.87 -4.68
CA ARG A 415 10.62 17.76 -3.85
C ARG A 415 10.65 19.19 -4.41
N GLU A 416 10.68 19.33 -5.71
CA GLU A 416 10.59 20.65 -6.35
C GLU A 416 9.25 21.30 -6.05
N VAL A 417 8.15 20.55 -6.19
CA VAL A 417 6.81 21.00 -5.80
C VAL A 417 6.76 21.36 -4.31
N ALA A 418 7.26 20.49 -3.42
CA ALA A 418 7.26 20.74 -1.98
C ALA A 418 8.01 22.02 -1.61
N LEU A 419 9.18 22.27 -2.20
CA LEU A 419 9.95 23.50 -2.01
C LEU A 419 9.19 24.73 -2.52
N TYR A 420 8.60 24.63 -3.71
CA TYR A 420 7.81 25.71 -4.29
C TYR A 420 6.63 26.10 -3.37
N LEU A 421 5.91 25.14 -2.84
CA LEU A 421 4.79 25.40 -1.93
C LEU A 421 5.24 26.07 -0.63
N GLN A 422 6.34 25.61 -0.03
CA GLN A 422 6.91 26.22 1.17
C GLN A 422 7.43 27.66 0.91
N GLU A 423 8.13 27.90 -0.21
CA GLU A 423 8.66 29.22 -0.58
C GLU A 423 7.56 30.26 -0.87
N ASN A 424 6.35 29.82 -1.26
CA ASN A 424 5.20 30.68 -1.56
C ASN A 424 4.14 30.69 -0.44
N ASP A 425 4.47 30.18 0.75
CA ASP A 425 3.58 30.13 1.93
C ASP A 425 2.22 29.43 1.62
N ILE A 426 2.24 28.36 0.82
CA ILE A 426 1.06 27.57 0.48
C ILE A 426 1.00 26.39 1.43
N GLY A 427 0.05 26.42 2.39
CA GLY A 427 -0.07 25.41 3.43
C GLY A 427 -0.96 24.21 3.05
N TYR A 428 -1.67 24.29 1.93
CA TYR A 428 -2.66 23.29 1.54
C TYR A 428 -2.59 22.98 0.05
N GLY A 429 -2.88 21.74 -0.31
CA GLY A 429 -2.94 21.33 -1.71
C GLY A 429 -3.96 20.24 -1.96
N TYR A 430 -4.39 20.14 -3.21
CA TYR A 430 -5.28 19.11 -3.73
C TYR A 430 -4.56 18.27 -4.76
N SER A 431 -4.80 16.97 -4.75
CA SER A 431 -4.25 16.04 -5.73
C SER A 431 -5.05 14.73 -5.74
N THR A 432 -4.70 13.80 -6.63
CA THR A 432 -5.05 12.39 -6.42
C THR A 432 -4.20 11.79 -5.30
N PHE A 433 -4.63 10.66 -4.77
CA PHE A 433 -3.92 9.95 -3.69
C PHE A 433 -2.44 9.70 -3.99
N TRP A 434 -2.12 9.33 -5.22
CA TRP A 434 -0.77 8.93 -5.60
C TRP A 434 0.24 10.09 -5.54
N ASN A 435 -0.23 11.32 -5.67
CA ASN A 435 0.60 12.51 -5.70
C ASN A 435 0.65 13.29 -4.37
N GLY A 436 -0.34 13.09 -3.47
CA GLY A 436 -0.54 13.96 -2.30
C GLY A 436 0.39 13.70 -1.13
N ASN A 437 0.28 12.54 -0.49
CA ASN A 437 0.91 12.27 0.80
C ASN A 437 2.44 12.39 0.79
N ILE A 438 3.07 12.17 -0.36
CA ILE A 438 4.52 12.35 -0.54
C ILE A 438 4.92 13.81 -0.25
N ILE A 439 4.15 14.77 -0.74
CA ILE A 439 4.40 16.22 -0.55
C ILE A 439 4.28 16.58 0.93
N THR A 440 3.24 16.09 1.61
CA THR A 440 3.09 16.30 3.07
C THR A 440 4.28 15.75 3.84
N GLU A 441 4.81 14.59 3.47
CA GLU A 441 6.01 14.04 4.12
C GLU A 441 7.26 14.85 3.82
N LEU A 442 7.47 15.27 2.57
CA LEU A 442 8.65 16.03 2.16
C LEU A 442 8.71 17.43 2.77
N THR A 443 7.56 18.00 3.15
CA THR A 443 7.45 19.29 3.85
C THR A 443 7.45 19.17 5.37
N ASP A 444 7.78 18.01 5.94
CA ASP A 444 7.68 17.73 7.38
C ASP A 444 6.27 18.03 7.95
N GLY A 445 5.22 17.95 7.10
CA GLY A 445 3.82 18.23 7.44
C GLY A 445 3.45 19.71 7.47
N GLU A 446 4.25 20.61 6.87
CA GLU A 446 3.92 22.03 6.73
C GLU A 446 2.88 22.26 5.62
N VAL A 447 2.86 21.39 4.60
CA VAL A 447 1.82 21.36 3.56
C VAL A 447 0.93 20.16 3.76
N GLU A 448 -0.35 20.40 3.96
CA GLU A 448 -1.38 19.39 4.13
C GLU A 448 -2.07 19.10 2.80
N MET A 449 -2.05 17.85 2.36
CA MET A 449 -2.62 17.45 1.08
C MET A 449 -3.96 16.76 1.27
N TYR A 450 -4.95 17.25 0.53
CA TYR A 450 -6.30 16.70 0.39
C TYR A 450 -6.38 15.93 -0.93
N HIS A 451 -6.97 14.74 -0.95
CA HIS A 451 -6.93 13.94 -2.17
C HIS A 451 -8.22 13.21 -2.48
N TRP A 452 -8.50 13.12 -3.77
CA TRP A 452 -9.55 12.33 -4.36
C TRP A 452 -9.05 10.96 -4.82
N GLU A 453 -9.98 10.06 -5.12
CA GLU A 453 -9.67 8.73 -5.63
C GLU A 453 -9.08 8.80 -7.04
N SER A 454 -9.66 9.64 -7.90
CA SER A 454 -9.27 9.82 -9.29
C SER A 454 -9.44 11.29 -9.73
N PRO A 455 -8.79 11.70 -10.83
CA PRO A 455 -8.94 13.06 -11.35
C PRO A 455 -10.39 13.40 -11.75
N GLU A 456 -11.15 12.44 -12.25
CA GLU A 456 -12.55 12.63 -12.65
C GLU A 456 -13.49 12.90 -11.47
N SER A 457 -13.09 12.46 -10.27
CA SER A 457 -13.91 12.60 -9.05
C SER A 457 -13.65 13.88 -8.25
N MET A 458 -12.80 14.80 -8.76
CA MET A 458 -12.45 16.03 -8.06
C MET A 458 -13.62 17.01 -8.00
N ASP A 459 -14.33 17.02 -6.88
CA ASP A 459 -15.37 18.02 -6.58
C ASP A 459 -14.90 18.95 -5.46
N VAL A 460 -14.53 20.18 -5.84
CA VAL A 460 -14.02 21.20 -4.92
C VAL A 460 -15.13 22.00 -4.23
N SER A 461 -16.39 21.70 -4.49
CA SER A 461 -17.54 22.28 -3.81
C SER A 461 -18.02 21.48 -2.61
N ASP A 462 -17.73 20.15 -2.60
CA ASP A 462 -18.14 19.23 -1.53
C ASP A 462 -16.94 18.48 -0.94
N PRO A 463 -16.51 18.77 0.30
CA PRO A 463 -15.41 18.05 0.93
C PRO A 463 -15.72 16.56 1.18
N SER A 464 -16.99 16.16 1.21
CA SER A 464 -17.37 14.75 1.36
C SER A 464 -17.07 13.90 0.11
N SER A 465 -16.79 14.53 -1.04
CA SER A 465 -16.34 13.88 -2.27
C SER A 465 -14.87 13.40 -2.21
N LEU A 466 -14.11 13.90 -1.24
CA LEU A 466 -12.73 13.46 -1.03
C LEU A 466 -12.67 11.96 -0.71
N ARG A 467 -11.55 11.34 -1.02
CA ARG A 467 -11.31 9.93 -0.77
C ARG A 467 -11.52 9.58 0.71
N ASP A 468 -12.27 8.54 1.01
CA ASP A 468 -12.65 8.09 2.35
C ASP A 468 -11.74 6.99 2.92
N TRP A 469 -10.50 6.88 2.46
CA TRP A 469 -9.50 5.96 2.97
C TRP A 469 -8.06 6.47 2.83
N LEU A 470 -7.19 6.10 3.80
CA LEU A 470 -5.81 6.59 3.96
C LEU A 470 -5.72 8.13 4.01
N GLN A 471 -6.72 8.75 4.61
CA GLN A 471 -6.84 10.19 4.79
C GLN A 471 -7.36 10.54 6.19
N GLU A 472 -7.10 11.77 6.65
CA GLU A 472 -7.66 12.27 7.90
C GLU A 472 -9.13 12.67 7.70
N LYS A 473 -10.01 12.25 8.62
CA LYS A 473 -11.46 12.49 8.49
C LYS A 473 -11.85 13.96 8.47
N SER A 474 -11.08 14.82 9.12
CA SER A 474 -11.31 16.26 9.10
C SER A 474 -11.32 16.84 7.70
N HIS A 475 -10.61 16.22 6.75
CA HIS A 475 -10.62 16.64 5.35
C HIS A 475 -11.99 16.50 4.69
N LEU A 476 -12.75 15.45 5.06
CA LEU A 476 -14.12 15.24 4.54
C LEU A 476 -15.18 16.14 5.19
N GLU A 477 -14.82 16.92 6.20
CA GLU A 477 -15.77 17.79 6.92
C GLU A 477 -15.74 19.23 6.41
N ALA A 478 -14.57 19.72 5.98
CA ALA A 478 -14.38 21.09 5.49
C ALA A 478 -13.13 21.23 4.61
N PHE A 479 -13.22 22.09 3.62
CA PHE A 479 -12.05 22.55 2.87
C PHE A 479 -11.21 23.55 3.68
N PRO A 480 -9.88 23.65 3.39
CA PRO A 480 -8.99 24.57 4.10
C PRO A 480 -9.26 26.02 3.72
N GLU A 481 -8.95 26.94 4.64
CA GLU A 481 -8.97 28.37 4.39
C GLU A 481 -7.59 28.85 3.87
N GLY A 482 -7.57 29.84 2.97
CA GLY A 482 -6.36 30.46 2.43
C GLY A 482 -5.92 29.89 1.09
N LYS A 483 -4.67 30.18 0.71
CA LYS A 483 -4.09 29.75 -0.56
C LYS A 483 -4.02 28.24 -0.66
N ILE A 484 -4.40 27.73 -1.81
CA ILE A 484 -4.38 26.30 -2.14
C ILE A 484 -3.62 26.06 -3.45
N ALA A 485 -3.08 24.86 -3.60
CA ALA A 485 -2.50 24.40 -4.87
C ALA A 485 -3.25 23.16 -5.36
N VAL A 486 -3.53 23.09 -6.66
CA VAL A 486 -3.97 21.87 -7.35
C VAL A 486 -2.76 21.26 -8.02
N ILE A 487 -2.48 19.99 -7.75
CA ILE A 487 -1.31 19.28 -8.23
C ILE A 487 -1.75 18.02 -8.96
N LEU A 488 -1.46 17.98 -10.25
CA LEU A 488 -1.86 16.89 -11.14
C LEU A 488 -0.66 16.37 -11.93
N GLY A 489 -0.67 15.08 -12.22
CA GLY A 489 0.23 14.47 -13.18
C GLY A 489 -0.18 14.79 -14.62
N GLU A 490 0.77 14.79 -15.55
CA GLU A 490 0.51 14.97 -16.98
C GLU A 490 -0.58 14.03 -17.51
N GLU A 491 -0.58 12.78 -17.01
CA GLU A 491 -1.56 11.76 -17.40
C GLU A 491 -2.96 12.02 -16.79
N GLU A 492 -3.05 12.84 -15.74
CA GLU A 492 -4.30 13.14 -15.03
C GLU A 492 -5.02 14.36 -15.63
N LEU A 493 -4.28 15.29 -16.24
CA LEU A 493 -4.83 16.54 -16.78
C LEU A 493 -5.98 16.34 -17.77
N PRO A 494 -5.94 15.37 -18.71
CA PRO A 494 -7.03 15.18 -19.67
C PRO A 494 -8.33 14.65 -19.05
N PHE A 495 -8.25 14.10 -17.83
CA PHE A 495 -9.36 13.43 -17.16
C PHE A 495 -9.89 14.18 -15.94
N THR A 496 -9.28 15.33 -15.58
CA THR A 496 -9.71 16.04 -14.38
C THR A 496 -11.04 16.75 -14.59
N SER A 497 -11.92 16.62 -13.62
CA SER A 497 -13.16 17.41 -13.55
C SER A 497 -12.91 18.92 -13.38
N LEU A 498 -11.67 19.33 -13.11
CA LEU A 498 -11.26 20.73 -13.01
C LEU A 498 -10.70 21.28 -14.33
N ALA A 499 -10.78 20.54 -15.45
CA ALA A 499 -10.18 20.91 -16.73
C ALA A 499 -10.50 22.36 -17.11
N HIS A 500 -11.76 22.78 -17.04
CA HIS A 500 -12.20 24.12 -17.38
C HIS A 500 -11.49 25.23 -16.56
N ALA A 501 -11.38 25.03 -15.24
CA ALA A 501 -10.67 25.99 -14.36
C ALA A 501 -9.17 26.05 -14.65
N LEU A 502 -8.59 24.93 -15.05
CA LEU A 502 -7.15 24.81 -15.29
C LEU A 502 -6.73 25.25 -16.70
N GLU A 503 -7.57 25.07 -17.72
CA GLU A 503 -7.33 25.54 -19.09
C GLU A 503 -7.22 27.06 -19.19
N GLN A 504 -7.94 27.78 -18.32
CA GLN A 504 -7.91 29.24 -18.27
C GLN A 504 -6.67 29.82 -17.56
N LYS A 505 -5.83 28.95 -17.00
CA LYS A 505 -4.70 29.34 -16.16
C LYS A 505 -3.44 28.57 -16.55
N GLU A 506 -2.37 29.32 -16.85
CA GLU A 506 -1.04 28.73 -16.97
C GLU A 506 -0.61 28.12 -15.62
N PRO A 507 0.04 26.95 -15.61
CA PRO A 507 0.55 26.35 -14.37
C PRO A 507 1.59 27.27 -13.73
N ASP A 508 1.50 27.45 -12.41
CA ASP A 508 2.45 28.28 -11.64
C ASP A 508 3.82 27.58 -11.51
N LEU A 509 3.84 26.25 -11.59
CA LEU A 509 5.06 25.42 -11.67
C LEU A 509 4.79 24.18 -12.53
N VAL A 510 5.77 23.83 -13.36
CA VAL A 510 5.85 22.51 -14.02
C VAL A 510 7.14 21.84 -13.56
N SER A 511 7.02 20.71 -12.89
CA SER A 511 8.15 19.92 -12.41
C SER A 511 8.09 18.52 -13.01
N ASP A 512 8.84 18.30 -14.09
CA ASP A 512 8.80 17.08 -14.91
C ASP A 512 7.37 16.79 -15.40
N TYR A 513 6.71 15.78 -14.86
CA TYR A 513 5.34 15.41 -15.19
C TYR A 513 4.28 15.97 -14.22
N LEU A 514 4.65 16.78 -13.23
CA LEU A 514 3.74 17.39 -12.27
C LEU A 514 3.45 18.85 -12.62
N TYR A 515 2.18 19.21 -12.64
CA TYR A 515 1.66 20.53 -12.89
C TYR A 515 1.03 21.10 -11.63
N VAL A 516 1.39 22.31 -11.25
CA VAL A 516 0.92 23.00 -10.05
C VAL A 516 0.17 24.26 -10.43
N TYR A 517 -1.06 24.38 -9.97
CA TYR A 517 -1.91 25.55 -10.15
C TYR A 517 -2.28 26.13 -8.79
N VAL A 518 -1.99 27.40 -8.54
CA VAL A 518 -2.23 28.04 -7.24
C VAL A 518 -3.45 28.95 -7.33
N PHE A 519 -4.34 28.85 -6.35
CA PHE A 519 -5.51 29.68 -6.19
C PHE A 519 -5.46 30.40 -4.84
N GLU A 520 -6.02 31.61 -4.76
CA GLU A 520 -6.02 32.42 -3.53
C GLU A 520 -6.89 31.81 -2.43
N SER A 521 -7.87 30.98 -2.80
CA SER A 521 -8.73 30.24 -1.87
C SER A 521 -9.44 29.10 -2.59
N ASN A 522 -10.07 28.20 -1.82
CA ASN A 522 -10.97 27.19 -2.37
C ASN A 522 -12.15 27.83 -3.11
N ASP A 523 -12.73 28.91 -2.58
CA ASP A 523 -13.83 29.62 -3.25
C ASP A 523 -13.40 30.17 -4.62
N ALA A 524 -12.15 30.64 -4.76
CA ALA A 524 -11.63 31.09 -6.05
C ALA A 524 -11.54 29.93 -7.06
N LEU A 525 -11.14 28.75 -6.62
CA LEU A 525 -11.13 27.53 -7.45
C LEU A 525 -12.55 27.10 -7.81
N VAL A 526 -13.47 27.06 -6.85
CA VAL A 526 -14.90 26.74 -7.08
C VAL A 526 -15.50 27.69 -8.11
N ASN A 527 -15.28 29.00 -7.95
CA ASN A 527 -15.82 29.99 -8.89
C ASN A 527 -15.23 29.78 -10.30
N SER A 528 -13.92 29.50 -10.42
CA SER A 528 -13.27 29.23 -11.71
C SER A 528 -13.79 27.97 -12.38
N SER A 529 -14.20 26.97 -11.60
CA SER A 529 -14.78 25.73 -12.11
C SER A 529 -16.30 25.80 -12.38
N ALA A 530 -16.97 26.82 -11.86
CA ALA A 530 -18.43 26.98 -11.91
C ALA A 530 -18.92 27.74 -13.14
N GLU A 531 -18.11 28.65 -13.70
CA GLU A 531 -18.49 29.47 -14.85
C GLU A 531 -17.94 28.85 -16.13
N TYR A 532 -18.82 28.34 -16.97
CA TYR A 532 -18.50 27.87 -18.32
C TYR A 532 -18.88 28.97 -19.31
N ASP A 533 -17.86 29.63 -19.91
CA ASP A 533 -18.09 30.54 -21.02
C ASP A 533 -18.27 29.72 -22.30
N LEU A 534 -19.52 29.29 -22.51
CA LEU A 534 -19.86 28.49 -23.65
C LEU A 534 -20.02 29.36 -24.87
N ASP A 535 -19.08 29.30 -25.79
CA ASP A 535 -19.32 29.75 -27.15
C ASP A 535 -20.21 28.71 -27.86
N TYR A 536 -21.48 28.74 -27.45
CA TYR A 536 -22.45 27.70 -27.80
C TYR A 536 -22.61 27.53 -29.31
N PHE A 537 -22.31 28.54 -30.11
CA PHE A 537 -22.57 28.53 -31.57
C PHE A 537 -21.38 28.03 -32.40
N TYR A 538 -20.20 27.90 -31.86
CA TYR A 538 -18.99 27.63 -32.65
C TYR A 538 -18.34 26.28 -32.36
N ASP A 539 -18.14 25.89 -31.13
CA ASP A 539 -17.42 24.69 -30.79
C ASP A 539 -18.31 23.54 -30.33
N GLY A 540 -18.36 22.46 -31.15
CA GLY A 540 -19.05 21.22 -30.82
C GLY A 540 -20.58 21.27 -30.90
N THR A 541 -21.21 22.40 -31.28
CA THR A 541 -22.66 22.50 -31.40
C THR A 541 -23.15 22.23 -32.82
N TYR A 542 -24.30 21.61 -32.92
CA TYR A 542 -24.95 21.21 -34.17
C TYR A 542 -26.32 21.84 -34.26
N LEU A 543 -26.74 22.15 -35.51
CA LEU A 543 -28.03 22.77 -35.82
C LEU A 543 -28.80 21.89 -36.79
N VAL A 544 -30.08 21.68 -36.53
CA VAL A 544 -31.04 20.98 -37.39
C VAL A 544 -32.27 21.88 -37.59
N ASP A 545 -32.63 22.11 -38.85
CA ASP A 545 -33.72 23.00 -39.26
C ASP A 545 -33.62 24.41 -38.68
N GLY A 546 -32.58 25.13 -39.12
CA GLY A 546 -32.28 26.48 -38.74
C GLY A 546 -31.12 27.05 -39.53
N TYR A 547 -30.61 28.23 -39.11
CA TYR A 547 -29.39 28.85 -39.69
C TYR A 547 -28.69 29.71 -38.64
N ASP A 548 -27.40 29.91 -38.83
CA ASP A 548 -26.57 30.82 -38.06
C ASP A 548 -26.23 32.09 -38.88
N GLU A 549 -26.38 33.27 -38.27
CA GLU A 549 -26.07 34.56 -38.90
C GLU A 549 -25.53 35.53 -37.87
N ASP A 550 -24.36 36.14 -38.14
CA ASP A 550 -23.71 37.18 -37.29
C ASP A 550 -23.54 36.77 -35.81
N GLY A 551 -23.23 35.50 -35.52
CA GLY A 551 -23.05 34.97 -34.16
C GLY A 551 -24.35 34.67 -33.41
N VAL A 552 -25.46 34.60 -34.12
CA VAL A 552 -26.79 34.35 -33.60
C VAL A 552 -27.35 33.09 -34.28
N ARG A 553 -27.99 32.22 -33.53
CA ARG A 553 -28.63 31.01 -34.07
C ARG A 553 -30.14 31.18 -34.17
N TYR A 554 -30.68 30.77 -35.29
CA TYR A 554 -32.10 30.81 -35.57
C TYR A 554 -32.64 29.36 -35.77
N LEU A 555 -33.67 28.98 -34.96
CA LEU A 555 -34.33 27.68 -35.04
C LEU A 555 -35.70 27.87 -35.75
N TYR A 556 -35.92 27.17 -36.85
CA TYR A 556 -37.25 27.11 -37.47
C TYR A 556 -38.22 26.28 -36.63
N GLU A 557 -39.48 26.21 -37.03
CA GLU A 557 -40.49 25.30 -36.45
C GLU A 557 -39.97 23.87 -36.38
N GLN A 558 -39.95 23.26 -35.17
CA GLN A 558 -39.37 21.95 -34.88
C GLN A 558 -37.85 21.85 -35.08
N GLY A 559 -37.19 22.97 -35.35
CA GLY A 559 -35.73 23.03 -35.41
C GLY A 559 -35.10 22.90 -34.02
N TYR A 560 -33.94 22.33 -33.95
CA TYR A 560 -33.25 22.16 -32.68
C TYR A 560 -31.72 22.34 -32.79
N SER A 561 -31.14 22.74 -31.69
CA SER A 561 -29.69 22.85 -31.48
C SER A 561 -29.25 21.87 -30.40
N TYR A 562 -28.09 21.24 -30.52
CA TYR A 562 -27.52 20.36 -29.54
C TYR A 562 -25.98 20.44 -29.49
N GLY A 563 -25.37 19.99 -28.42
CA GLY A 563 -23.97 20.14 -28.05
C GLY A 563 -23.82 20.98 -26.81
N PRO A 564 -22.62 21.41 -26.42
CA PRO A 564 -21.34 21.35 -27.15
C PRO A 564 -20.50 20.10 -26.93
N MET A 565 -20.97 19.02 -26.35
CA MET A 565 -20.22 17.79 -26.03
C MET A 565 -19.11 18.06 -25.00
N ILE A 566 -19.44 18.74 -23.92
CA ILE A 566 -18.50 19.05 -22.84
C ILE A 566 -18.60 18.02 -21.72
N ASP A 567 -17.52 17.87 -20.97
CA ASP A 567 -17.50 17.03 -19.80
C ASP A 567 -17.86 17.88 -18.56
N LEU A 568 -18.80 17.41 -17.75
CA LEU A 568 -19.25 18.11 -16.57
C LEU A 568 -19.05 17.26 -15.31
N PRO A 569 -18.47 17.83 -14.23
CA PRO A 569 -18.47 17.22 -12.90
C PRO A 569 -19.89 16.94 -12.41
N GLY A 570 -20.05 15.98 -11.48
CA GLY A 570 -21.30 15.82 -10.74
C GLY A 570 -21.66 17.11 -10.00
N GLY A 571 -22.94 17.44 -9.95
CA GLY A 571 -23.43 18.66 -9.28
C GLY A 571 -24.67 19.25 -9.91
N SER A 572 -25.15 20.35 -9.34
CA SER A 572 -26.30 21.11 -9.82
C SER A 572 -25.85 22.27 -10.70
N TYR A 573 -26.54 22.48 -11.80
CA TYR A 573 -26.21 23.47 -12.80
C TYR A 573 -27.40 24.35 -13.11
N ARG A 574 -27.12 25.61 -13.46
CA ARG A 574 -28.09 26.55 -14.02
C ARG A 574 -27.66 26.94 -15.42
N LEU A 575 -28.51 26.68 -16.39
CA LEU A 575 -28.34 27.12 -17.77
C LEU A 575 -29.26 28.31 -18.02
N THR A 576 -28.71 29.39 -18.57
CA THR A 576 -29.45 30.59 -19.00
C THR A 576 -29.35 30.73 -20.50
N ILE A 577 -30.49 30.75 -21.17
CA ILE A 577 -30.62 30.99 -22.61
C ILE A 577 -31.14 32.40 -22.79
N THR A 578 -30.49 33.20 -23.64
CA THR A 578 -30.98 34.51 -24.03
C THR A 578 -31.29 34.55 -25.52
N GLY A 579 -32.32 35.31 -25.92
CA GLY A 579 -32.73 35.35 -27.33
C GLY A 579 -34.03 36.11 -27.56
N ASP A 580 -34.80 35.64 -28.53
CA ASP A 580 -36.16 36.15 -28.81
C ASP A 580 -37.06 34.99 -29.24
N GLY A 581 -38.31 35.01 -28.78
CA GLY A 581 -39.27 33.92 -29.03
C GLY A 581 -39.04 32.70 -28.15
N LEU A 582 -38.45 32.85 -26.98
CA LEU A 582 -38.11 31.74 -26.06
C LEU A 582 -39.34 31.17 -25.29
N ASP A 583 -40.52 31.73 -25.49
CA ASP A 583 -41.77 31.21 -24.83
C ASP A 583 -42.09 29.76 -25.23
N ASP A 584 -41.72 29.35 -26.42
CA ASP A 584 -42.05 28.06 -27.00
C ASP A 584 -40.85 27.12 -27.19
N ILE A 585 -39.79 27.26 -26.39
CA ILE A 585 -38.67 26.32 -26.42
C ILE A 585 -38.82 25.19 -25.39
N SER A 586 -38.26 24.02 -25.69
CA SER A 586 -37.97 22.99 -24.69
C SER A 586 -36.45 22.77 -24.57
N PHE A 587 -36.02 22.41 -23.36
CA PHE A 587 -34.63 22.16 -23.05
C PHE A 587 -34.46 20.79 -22.40
N MET A 588 -33.41 20.08 -22.81
CA MET A 588 -33.10 18.75 -22.31
C MET A 588 -31.58 18.59 -22.23
N PRO A 589 -30.99 18.50 -21.02
CA PRO A 589 -29.60 18.14 -20.87
C PRO A 589 -29.42 16.62 -21.02
N THR A 590 -28.46 16.21 -21.82
CA THR A 590 -28.12 14.79 -22.04
C THR A 590 -26.61 14.59 -21.83
N ALA A 591 -26.20 13.33 -21.60
CA ALA A 591 -24.81 12.95 -21.48
C ALA A 591 -24.52 11.63 -22.24
N GLY A 592 -23.24 11.35 -22.49
CA GLY A 592 -22.83 10.15 -23.21
C GLY A 592 -23.42 10.08 -24.63
N LYS A 593 -23.42 11.18 -25.34
CA LYS A 593 -24.03 11.32 -26.68
C LYS A 593 -25.51 10.94 -26.71
N GLY A 594 -26.27 11.46 -25.75
CA GLY A 594 -27.69 11.20 -25.64
C GLY A 594 -28.08 9.88 -24.98
N ALA A 595 -27.12 9.11 -24.47
CA ALA A 595 -27.40 7.85 -23.77
C ALA A 595 -28.12 8.05 -22.43
N TYR A 596 -27.89 9.20 -21.77
CA TYR A 596 -28.50 9.59 -20.51
C TYR A 596 -29.21 10.93 -20.68
N VAL A 597 -30.37 11.07 -20.06
CA VAL A 597 -31.14 12.31 -20.02
C VAL A 597 -31.28 12.71 -18.55
N SER A 598 -30.89 13.93 -18.21
CA SER A 598 -31.16 14.50 -16.89
C SER A 598 -32.47 15.29 -16.91
N ASP A 599 -33.24 15.20 -15.81
CA ASP A 599 -34.42 16.05 -15.63
C ASP A 599 -34.00 17.51 -15.44
N ALA A 600 -34.56 18.41 -16.26
CA ALA A 600 -34.36 19.84 -16.13
C ALA A 600 -35.60 20.52 -15.57
N MET A 601 -35.41 21.36 -14.56
CA MET A 601 -36.47 22.16 -13.97
C MET A 601 -36.40 23.58 -14.53
N GLU A 602 -37.46 24.05 -15.15
CA GLU A 602 -37.61 25.46 -15.54
C GLU A 602 -37.75 26.33 -14.30
N VAL A 603 -36.81 27.27 -14.14
CA VAL A 603 -36.83 28.25 -13.02
C VAL A 603 -37.58 29.51 -13.40
N SER A 604 -37.35 30.01 -14.60
CA SER A 604 -38.06 31.18 -15.14
C SER A 604 -37.99 31.17 -16.66
N ARG A 605 -39.03 31.75 -17.28
CA ARG A 605 -39.07 31.95 -18.73
C ARG A 605 -39.81 33.22 -19.07
N ASP A 606 -39.29 33.96 -20.02
CA ASP A 606 -40.01 35.01 -20.74
C ASP A 606 -39.57 35.02 -22.21
N ASN A 607 -40.08 35.92 -23.04
CA ASN A 607 -39.79 35.93 -24.47
C ASN A 607 -38.30 36.09 -24.80
N ASN A 608 -37.49 36.61 -23.89
CA ASN A 608 -36.09 36.96 -24.12
C ASN A 608 -35.11 36.14 -23.25
N THR A 609 -35.56 35.44 -22.22
CA THR A 609 -34.71 34.70 -21.31
C THR A 609 -35.41 33.42 -20.83
N ALA A 610 -34.71 32.32 -20.89
CA ALA A 610 -35.16 31.06 -20.28
C ALA A 610 -34.07 30.51 -19.35
N VAL A 611 -34.42 30.12 -18.14
CA VAL A 611 -33.51 29.65 -17.11
C VAL A 611 -33.93 28.25 -16.66
N TYR A 612 -33.03 27.33 -16.71
CA TYR A 612 -33.22 25.92 -16.30
C TYR A 612 -32.21 25.52 -15.25
N GLU A 613 -32.64 24.67 -14.29
CA GLU A 613 -31.73 23.98 -13.37
C GLU A 613 -31.82 22.47 -13.59
N PHE A 614 -30.68 21.80 -13.55
CA PHE A 614 -30.56 20.35 -13.69
C PHE A 614 -29.40 19.85 -12.85
N CYS A 615 -29.30 18.52 -12.65
CA CYS A 615 -28.26 17.91 -11.85
C CYS A 615 -27.74 16.65 -12.52
N PHE A 616 -26.43 16.48 -12.53
CA PHE A 616 -25.80 15.21 -12.80
C PHE A 616 -25.30 14.63 -11.47
N GLU A 617 -25.71 13.40 -11.14
CA GLU A 617 -25.31 12.74 -9.89
C GLU A 617 -23.81 12.41 -9.87
N TYR A 618 -23.24 12.16 -11.04
CA TYR A 618 -21.82 11.79 -11.25
C TYR A 618 -21.25 12.59 -12.41
N TYR A 619 -19.89 12.56 -12.50
CA TYR A 619 -19.19 13.04 -13.67
C TYR A 619 -19.82 12.47 -14.94
N SER A 620 -20.08 13.35 -15.88
CA SER A 620 -20.78 13.02 -17.14
C SER A 620 -19.97 13.52 -18.33
N ASP A 621 -19.62 12.59 -19.21
CA ASP A 621 -18.91 12.83 -20.47
C ASP A 621 -19.87 13.20 -21.60
N ASP A 622 -19.36 13.89 -22.61
CA ASP A 622 -20.10 14.27 -23.81
C ASP A 622 -21.48 14.87 -23.49
N VAL A 623 -21.54 15.88 -22.59
CA VAL A 623 -22.80 16.53 -22.22
C VAL A 623 -23.29 17.43 -23.35
N GLU A 624 -24.56 17.29 -23.66
CA GLU A 624 -25.25 18.05 -24.71
C GLU A 624 -26.43 18.82 -24.12
N PHE A 625 -26.61 20.03 -24.58
CA PHE A 625 -27.79 20.85 -24.28
C PHE A 625 -28.67 20.88 -25.52
N VAL A 626 -29.74 20.12 -25.47
CA VAL A 626 -30.70 20.04 -26.59
C VAL A 626 -31.76 21.13 -26.40
N ILE A 627 -31.80 22.11 -27.28
CA ILE A 627 -32.77 23.20 -27.29
C ILE A 627 -33.65 23.04 -28.54
N ILE A 628 -34.94 22.89 -28.36
CA ILE A 628 -35.92 22.61 -29.44
C ILE A 628 -36.91 23.78 -29.50
N ASN A 629 -37.18 24.26 -30.70
CA ASN A 629 -38.30 25.16 -30.96
C ASN A 629 -39.56 24.36 -31.18
N GLU A 630 -40.48 24.39 -30.22
CA GLU A 630 -41.79 23.71 -30.29
C GLU A 630 -42.90 24.61 -30.84
N GLY A 631 -42.58 25.90 -31.03
CA GLY A 631 -43.55 26.88 -31.55
C GLY A 631 -43.62 26.89 -33.08
N ASN A 632 -44.57 27.73 -33.59
CA ASN A 632 -44.80 27.89 -35.03
C ASN A 632 -44.00 29.04 -35.65
N GLY A 633 -43.14 29.71 -34.86
CA GLY A 633 -42.31 30.82 -35.29
C GLY A 633 -40.82 30.48 -35.33
N THR A 634 -39.99 31.41 -35.76
CA THR A 634 -38.56 31.28 -35.67
C THR A 634 -38.09 31.79 -34.29
N VAL A 635 -37.34 30.98 -33.57
CA VAL A 635 -36.71 31.31 -32.32
C VAL A 635 -35.29 31.79 -32.61
N ARG A 636 -34.87 32.88 -31.96
CA ARG A 636 -33.52 33.42 -32.00
C ARG A 636 -32.80 33.11 -30.68
N LEU A 637 -31.62 32.52 -30.76
CA LEU A 637 -30.73 32.26 -29.63
C LEU A 637 -29.52 33.17 -29.71
N ASP A 638 -29.37 34.08 -28.75
CA ASP A 638 -28.26 35.05 -28.70
C ASP A 638 -27.06 34.53 -27.91
N SER A 639 -27.33 33.87 -26.78
CA SER A 639 -26.28 33.24 -25.95
C SER A 639 -26.85 32.12 -25.11
N VAL A 640 -25.98 31.21 -24.69
CA VAL A 640 -26.24 30.18 -23.70
C VAL A 640 -25.12 30.19 -22.67
N ALA A 641 -25.44 30.42 -21.42
CA ALA A 641 -24.49 30.45 -20.30
C ALA A 641 -24.79 29.35 -19.29
N LEU A 642 -23.77 28.64 -18.84
CA LEU A 642 -23.87 27.58 -17.84
C LEU A 642 -23.10 27.99 -16.59
N VAL A 643 -23.72 27.79 -15.43
CA VAL A 643 -23.09 28.03 -14.12
C VAL A 643 -23.36 26.83 -13.22
N LYS A 644 -22.33 26.29 -12.59
CA LYS A 644 -22.47 25.27 -11.52
C LYS A 644 -22.99 25.97 -10.26
N THR A 645 -24.07 25.46 -9.66
CA THR A 645 -24.76 26.10 -8.51
C THR A 645 -24.57 25.33 -7.20
N ALA A 646 -24.24 24.06 -7.26
CA ALA A 646 -23.91 23.24 -6.09
C ALA A 646 -23.21 21.92 -6.50
#